data_4ed7b682862dd8775d7bb6831576dae2
#
_entry.id   4ed7b682862dd8775d7bb6831576dae2
#
_cell.length_a   1.000
_cell.length_b   1.000
_cell.length_c   1.000
_cell.angle_alpha   90.00
_cell.angle_beta   90.00
_cell.angle_gamma   90.00
#
_symmetry.space_group_name_H-M   'P 1'
#
loop_
_entity.id
_entity.type
_entity.pdbx_description
1 polymer ?
#
loop_
_entity_poly.entity_id
_entity_poly.type
_entity_poly.pdbx_seq_one_letter_code
_entity_poly.pdbx_strand_id
1 'polypeptide(L)'
;MTSKIVVNNIEGDVGVSSVTFNDSVNVPSGSITVGDSVLRSNSLSIGSTTTTGRNAGVSTATGTLIFNNTTNSVEIYDGIGWKSVSQDGQFIQATGGAENIFSEGGVSYKSHTFTSSGTFSVNYVGPPAYSAVDYLVVGGGGGASGDIGGGGGAGGFKVGSGHTVTTGDYTITVGSGGAASATGPTVASNGGNSIFDTVTSLGGGGGSQGVVPASDGGSGGGCRGSAVDEGNGTAGQGNPGGDSQGPATAGGGGGAARAGYRGSDNTNKSGNGGDGLVSTITGSSVTYAGGGGGGGYPAGPAAAGTGGAGGGGNGSSGIYGAVGDHASANTGGGGGGSGMSVYPGGAGGSGIVVVRYQVGNVAVKATGGVVSYANGKTIHTFKSSGHFTVNDSSLSSVEYLVVAGGGGGAFRDTTRGGGGGGAGGFRTGAGFPVSVQTYSVTVGGGGVGTRYNQPVVDGTPGQNSVFSTITSAGGGGGGAGGAAAADGGSGGGGSSGGTTTAGSGNTPPVSPPQGNAGGPGGSNPNPNRFLGGGGGGAGGGGFAGSLTLPEAGGQGGQGGIGALSSITGQQQYFAGGGGGGCANAGGGAERGGDGGLGGGGAAAQAGQNNPGSPGTVNTGGGGGGSGGVVSAGSGGSGIVIISYPT
;
A
#
# COMPACT_ATOMS: atom_id res chain seq x y z
N MET A 1 -6.59 -47.11 -61.63
CA MET A 1 -5.23 -46.80 -62.15
C MET A 1 -4.85 -45.43 -61.65
N THR A 2 -3.84 -45.34 -60.79
CA THR A 2 -3.29 -44.08 -60.36
C THR A 2 -2.27 -43.61 -61.39
N SER A 3 -2.64 -42.58 -62.16
CA SER A 3 -1.72 -41.96 -63.11
C SER A 3 -0.79 -40.99 -62.36
N LYS A 4 0.50 -41.25 -62.43
CA LYS A 4 1.52 -40.35 -61.90
C LYS A 4 2.14 -39.57 -63.04
N ILE A 5 2.02 -38.26 -63.03
CA ILE A 5 2.77 -37.36 -63.93
C ILE A 5 4.00 -36.87 -63.14
N VAL A 6 5.19 -37.14 -63.64
CA VAL A 6 6.42 -36.64 -63.09
C VAL A 6 6.96 -35.60 -64.04
N VAL A 7 6.95 -34.34 -63.62
CA VAL A 7 7.51 -33.20 -64.38
C VAL A 7 8.49 -32.48 -63.50
N ASN A 8 9.59 -32.00 -64.09
CA ASN A 8 10.59 -31.21 -63.38
C ASN A 8 10.18 -29.72 -63.31
N ASN A 9 9.26 -29.32 -64.16
CA ASN A 9 8.73 -27.96 -64.19
C ASN A 9 7.36 -27.96 -64.83
N ILE A 10 6.43 -27.19 -64.29
CA ILE A 10 5.15 -26.88 -64.91
C ILE A 10 5.15 -25.39 -65.18
N GLU A 11 5.41 -25.02 -66.42
CA GLU A 11 5.35 -23.64 -66.87
C GLU A 11 4.01 -23.40 -67.55
N GLY A 12 3.35 -22.29 -67.23
CA GLY A 12 2.18 -21.84 -67.94
C GLY A 12 2.58 -21.35 -69.31
N ASP A 13 2.01 -21.88 -70.38
CA ASP A 13 2.19 -21.35 -71.73
C ASP A 13 1.56 -19.97 -71.84
N VAL A 14 2.02 -19.17 -72.80
CA VAL A 14 1.50 -17.82 -73.03
C VAL A 14 0.00 -17.91 -73.33
N GLY A 15 -0.82 -17.44 -72.39
CA GLY A 15 -2.28 -17.49 -72.46
C GLY A 15 -2.97 -18.41 -71.46
N VAL A 16 -2.23 -19.18 -70.66
CA VAL A 16 -2.81 -19.97 -69.53
C VAL A 16 -2.75 -19.14 -68.28
N SER A 17 -3.89 -18.68 -67.80
CA SER A 17 -4.00 -17.81 -66.62
C SER A 17 -4.04 -18.57 -65.30
N SER A 18 -4.20 -19.88 -65.27
CA SER A 18 -4.24 -20.70 -64.06
C SER A 18 -4.00 -22.17 -64.32
N VAL A 19 -3.35 -22.83 -63.35
CA VAL A 19 -3.31 -24.30 -63.22
C VAL A 19 -4.19 -24.67 -62.02
N THR A 20 -5.22 -25.53 -62.26
CA THR A 20 -6.14 -25.94 -61.22
C THR A 20 -5.80 -27.36 -60.77
N PHE A 21 -5.57 -27.54 -59.47
CA PHE A 21 -5.48 -28.83 -58.82
C PHE A 21 -6.82 -29.11 -58.13
N ASN A 22 -7.53 -30.18 -58.51
CA ASN A 22 -8.82 -30.53 -57.92
C ASN A 22 -8.69 -31.20 -56.53
N ASP A 23 -7.49 -31.64 -56.19
CA ASP A 23 -7.14 -32.26 -54.92
C ASP A 23 -6.01 -31.47 -54.22
N SER A 24 -5.48 -32.02 -53.14
CA SER A 24 -4.41 -31.38 -52.38
C SER A 24 -3.08 -31.36 -53.13
N VAL A 25 -2.36 -30.25 -53.05
CA VAL A 25 -0.95 -30.16 -53.44
C VAL A 25 -0.09 -30.48 -52.24
N ASN A 26 0.65 -31.59 -52.26
CA ASN A 26 1.61 -31.97 -51.23
C ASN A 26 3.04 -31.61 -51.70
N VAL A 27 3.71 -30.73 -50.96
CA VAL A 27 5.11 -30.35 -51.22
C VAL A 27 5.94 -30.98 -50.12
N PRO A 28 6.60 -32.11 -50.36
CA PRO A 28 7.36 -32.85 -49.32
C PRO A 28 8.55 -32.06 -48.76
N SER A 29 9.15 -31.18 -49.53
CA SER A 29 10.21 -30.26 -49.13
C SER A 29 10.26 -29.06 -50.08
N GLY A 30 10.60 -27.89 -49.53
CA GLY A 30 10.63 -26.66 -50.32
C GLY A 30 9.49 -25.68 -49.94
N SER A 31 9.28 -24.67 -50.75
CA SER A 31 8.25 -23.65 -50.55
C SER A 31 7.28 -23.59 -51.72
N ILE A 32 6.01 -23.33 -51.44
CA ILE A 32 5.06 -22.88 -52.43
C ILE A 32 5.12 -21.36 -52.46
N THR A 33 5.66 -20.78 -53.52
CA THR A 33 5.62 -19.33 -53.73
C THR A 33 4.39 -19.03 -54.52
N VAL A 34 3.45 -18.30 -53.98
CA VAL A 34 2.21 -17.88 -54.63
C VAL A 34 2.23 -16.36 -54.67
N GLY A 35 2.46 -15.77 -55.84
CA GLY A 35 2.29 -14.32 -56.03
C GLY A 35 0.80 -13.98 -55.83
N ASP A 36 0.47 -12.83 -55.32
CA ASP A 36 -0.87 -12.25 -55.13
C ASP A 36 -2.06 -13.20 -54.84
N SER A 37 -1.82 -14.34 -54.22
CA SER A 37 -2.83 -15.41 -54.12
C SER A 37 -3.57 -15.41 -52.80
N VAL A 38 -4.88 -15.56 -52.93
CA VAL A 38 -5.79 -15.82 -51.81
C VAL A 38 -5.86 -17.31 -51.56
N LEU A 39 -5.19 -17.83 -50.51
CA LEU A 39 -5.43 -19.17 -50.01
C LEU A 39 -6.81 -19.20 -49.35
N ARG A 40 -7.80 -19.79 -50.02
CA ARG A 40 -9.15 -20.01 -49.48
C ARG A 40 -9.25 -21.40 -48.92
N SER A 41 -9.09 -21.52 -47.61
CA SER A 41 -9.49 -22.72 -46.87
C SER A 41 -10.17 -22.28 -45.57
N ASN A 42 -10.95 -23.15 -44.98
CA ASN A 42 -11.62 -22.91 -43.70
C ASN A 42 -10.61 -22.81 -42.53
N SER A 43 -9.36 -23.14 -42.76
CA SER A 43 -8.26 -22.96 -41.83
C SER A 43 -6.93 -22.82 -42.57
N LEU A 44 -6.09 -21.88 -42.14
CA LEU A 44 -4.71 -21.75 -42.59
C LEU A 44 -3.80 -22.21 -41.44
N SER A 45 -3.06 -23.30 -41.67
CA SER A 45 -2.01 -23.70 -40.74
C SER A 45 -0.74 -22.94 -41.07
N ILE A 46 -0.33 -22.02 -40.19
CA ILE A 46 0.96 -21.34 -40.30
C ILE A 46 2.08 -22.23 -39.74
N GLY A 47 3.27 -22.16 -40.32
CA GLY A 47 4.45 -22.88 -39.82
C GLY A 47 4.78 -22.50 -38.37
N SER A 48 5.20 -23.48 -37.59
CA SER A 48 5.64 -23.25 -36.21
C SER A 48 7.14 -23.51 -36.04
N THR A 49 7.79 -22.72 -35.19
CA THR A 49 9.21 -22.86 -34.86
C THR A 49 9.50 -22.27 -33.48
N THR A 50 10.71 -22.48 -32.96
CA THR A 50 11.20 -21.81 -31.76
C THR A 50 11.80 -20.46 -32.11
N THR A 51 12.04 -19.59 -31.12
CA THR A 51 12.77 -18.33 -31.31
C THR A 51 14.15 -18.57 -31.95
N THR A 52 14.85 -19.62 -31.55
CA THR A 52 16.13 -20.01 -32.16
C THR A 52 15.97 -20.43 -33.62
N GLY A 53 14.99 -21.28 -33.91
CA GLY A 53 14.69 -21.72 -35.28
C GLY A 53 14.24 -20.60 -36.17
N ARG A 54 13.41 -19.66 -35.68
CA ARG A 54 13.00 -18.44 -36.35
C ARG A 54 14.21 -17.59 -36.78
N ASN A 55 15.12 -17.35 -35.83
CA ASN A 55 16.30 -16.52 -36.08
C ASN A 55 17.33 -17.21 -36.99
N ALA A 56 17.28 -18.55 -37.11
CA ALA A 56 18.22 -19.34 -37.92
C ALA A 56 17.79 -19.53 -39.39
N GLY A 57 16.51 -19.40 -39.75
CA GLY A 57 16.09 -19.77 -41.08
C GLY A 57 14.70 -19.37 -41.56
N VAL A 58 13.92 -18.64 -40.79
CA VAL A 58 12.63 -18.12 -41.28
C VAL A 58 12.84 -16.85 -42.09
N SER A 59 12.13 -16.74 -43.24
CA SER A 59 12.17 -15.56 -44.09
C SER A 59 11.87 -14.28 -43.31
N THR A 60 12.64 -13.24 -43.56
CA THR A 60 12.47 -11.88 -43.02
C THR A 60 11.72 -10.96 -44.00
N ALA A 61 10.93 -11.52 -44.90
CA ALA A 61 10.07 -10.69 -45.75
C ALA A 61 8.95 -10.07 -44.88
N THR A 62 8.70 -8.77 -45.08
CA THR A 62 7.62 -8.06 -44.36
C THR A 62 6.31 -8.77 -44.57
N GLY A 63 5.57 -9.04 -43.49
CA GLY A 63 4.32 -9.80 -43.52
C GLY A 63 4.48 -11.31 -43.30
N THR A 64 5.69 -11.84 -43.18
CA THR A 64 5.91 -13.26 -42.83
C THR A 64 5.28 -13.58 -41.48
N LEU A 65 4.42 -14.60 -41.43
CA LEU A 65 3.74 -15.07 -40.22
C LEU A 65 4.29 -16.44 -39.78
N ILE A 66 4.51 -16.61 -38.50
CA ILE A 66 4.89 -17.88 -37.87
C ILE A 66 4.18 -18.05 -36.52
N PHE A 67 4.05 -19.29 -36.06
CA PHE A 67 3.77 -19.57 -34.66
C PHE A 67 5.09 -19.87 -33.94
N ASN A 68 5.46 -19.04 -32.97
CA ASN A 68 6.66 -19.22 -32.19
C ASN A 68 6.36 -20.05 -30.92
N ASN A 69 6.85 -21.29 -30.90
CA ASN A 69 6.65 -22.22 -29.79
C ASN A 69 7.36 -21.80 -28.49
N THR A 70 8.38 -20.92 -28.57
CA THR A 70 9.07 -20.39 -27.39
C THR A 70 8.27 -19.30 -26.71
N THR A 71 7.63 -18.41 -27.49
CA THR A 71 6.81 -17.31 -26.99
C THR A 71 5.33 -17.68 -26.93
N ASN A 72 4.95 -18.86 -27.45
CA ASN A 72 3.58 -19.34 -27.60
C ASN A 72 2.66 -18.32 -28.27
N SER A 73 3.13 -17.67 -29.32
CA SER A 73 2.42 -16.60 -30.01
C SER A 73 2.60 -16.66 -31.53
N VAL A 74 1.59 -16.15 -32.25
CA VAL A 74 1.78 -15.83 -33.67
C VAL A 74 2.65 -14.59 -33.77
N GLU A 75 3.66 -14.63 -34.58
CA GLU A 75 4.56 -13.51 -34.84
C GLU A 75 4.54 -13.11 -36.31
N ILE A 76 4.63 -11.79 -36.57
CA ILE A 76 4.75 -11.20 -37.90
C ILE A 76 6.07 -10.46 -37.99
N TYR A 77 6.76 -10.57 -39.14
CA TYR A 77 7.91 -9.72 -39.43
C TYR A 77 7.45 -8.39 -40.04
N ASP A 78 7.69 -7.27 -39.35
CA ASP A 78 7.23 -5.93 -39.77
C ASP A 78 8.17 -5.18 -40.70
N GLY A 79 9.26 -5.83 -41.14
CA GLY A 79 10.34 -5.23 -41.94
C GLY A 79 11.53 -4.75 -41.11
N ILE A 80 11.38 -4.66 -39.78
CA ILE A 80 12.43 -4.25 -38.85
C ILE A 80 12.76 -5.39 -37.88
N GLY A 81 11.72 -6.13 -37.44
CA GLY A 81 11.87 -7.22 -36.48
C GLY A 81 10.62 -8.07 -36.36
N TRP A 82 10.73 -9.17 -35.64
CA TRP A 82 9.59 -10.01 -35.31
C TRP A 82 8.75 -9.38 -34.20
N LYS A 83 7.47 -9.17 -34.47
CA LYS A 83 6.49 -8.69 -33.53
C LYS A 83 5.47 -9.77 -33.24
N SER A 84 5.14 -9.97 -31.99
CA SER A 84 4.00 -10.81 -31.64
C SER A 84 2.72 -10.19 -32.19
N VAL A 85 1.93 -10.98 -32.89
CA VAL A 85 0.55 -10.62 -33.22
C VAL A 85 -0.21 -10.80 -31.91
N SER A 86 -0.11 -9.77 -31.03
CA SER A 86 -0.73 -9.80 -29.74
C SER A 86 -2.23 -9.79 -29.86
N GLN A 87 -2.91 -10.33 -28.87
CA GLN A 87 -4.36 -10.21 -28.72
C GLN A 87 -4.78 -8.76 -28.36
N ASP A 88 -3.91 -7.76 -28.59
CA ASP A 88 -4.14 -6.36 -28.22
C ASP A 88 -5.43 -5.78 -28.84
N GLY A 89 -5.93 -6.37 -29.91
CA GLY A 89 -7.21 -6.06 -30.50
C GLY A 89 -8.43 -6.75 -29.86
N GLN A 90 -8.27 -7.47 -28.76
CA GLN A 90 -9.41 -8.14 -28.08
C GLN A 90 -9.84 -7.42 -26.79
N PHE A 91 -8.97 -6.60 -26.19
CA PHE A 91 -9.23 -5.99 -24.89
C PHE A 91 -9.33 -4.46 -24.98
N ILE A 92 -9.99 -3.86 -24.01
CA ILE A 92 -10.07 -2.40 -23.88
C ILE A 92 -8.65 -1.82 -23.81
N GLN A 93 -8.45 -0.71 -24.54
CA GLN A 93 -7.28 0.15 -24.40
C GLN A 93 -7.76 1.51 -23.91
N ALA A 94 -7.31 1.92 -22.75
CA ALA A 94 -7.66 3.18 -22.15
C ALA A 94 -6.45 3.81 -21.44
N THR A 95 -6.55 5.11 -21.19
CA THR A 95 -5.56 5.92 -20.47
C THR A 95 -6.25 6.78 -19.41
N GLY A 96 -5.47 7.31 -18.48
CA GLY A 96 -5.97 8.20 -17.40
C GLY A 96 -5.82 7.59 -16.02
N GLY A 97 -5.67 8.45 -15.02
CA GLY A 97 -5.40 8.03 -13.65
C GLY A 97 -4.03 7.33 -13.49
N ALA A 98 -3.79 6.76 -12.32
CA ALA A 98 -2.64 5.92 -12.06
C ALA A 98 -2.93 4.49 -12.51
N GLU A 99 -2.11 3.95 -13.42
CA GLU A 99 -2.32 2.64 -14.02
C GLU A 99 -1.56 1.55 -13.25
N ASN A 100 -2.21 0.40 -13.05
CA ASN A 100 -1.59 -0.80 -12.50
C ASN A 100 -2.11 -2.04 -13.26
N ILE A 101 -1.20 -2.97 -13.59
CA ILE A 101 -1.54 -4.26 -14.17
C ILE A 101 -1.29 -5.34 -13.14
N PHE A 102 -2.24 -6.25 -12.96
CA PHE A 102 -2.14 -7.35 -11.99
C PHE A 102 -2.93 -8.56 -12.51
N SER A 103 -2.66 -9.72 -11.92
CA SER A 103 -3.44 -10.95 -12.19
C SER A 103 -4.31 -11.33 -11.00
N GLU A 104 -5.52 -11.76 -11.31
CA GLU A 104 -6.46 -12.35 -10.37
C GLU A 104 -7.12 -13.56 -11.04
N GLY A 105 -6.97 -14.76 -10.44
CA GLY A 105 -7.57 -15.98 -10.98
C GLY A 105 -7.06 -16.41 -12.37
N GLY A 106 -5.83 -16.07 -12.76
CA GLY A 106 -5.27 -16.40 -14.08
C GLY A 106 -5.69 -15.43 -15.20
N VAL A 107 -6.37 -14.35 -14.85
CA VAL A 107 -6.76 -13.25 -15.76
C VAL A 107 -5.92 -12.02 -15.45
N SER A 108 -5.36 -11.39 -16.46
CA SER A 108 -4.68 -10.09 -16.32
C SER A 108 -5.68 -8.95 -16.41
N TYR A 109 -5.63 -8.09 -15.41
CA TYR A 109 -6.41 -6.88 -15.33
C TYR A 109 -5.52 -5.64 -15.38
N LYS A 110 -6.02 -4.58 -15.98
CA LYS A 110 -5.48 -3.23 -15.85
C LYS A 110 -6.46 -2.38 -15.06
N SER A 111 -5.99 -1.72 -14.01
CA SER A 111 -6.78 -0.76 -13.26
C SER A 111 -6.27 0.66 -13.45
N HIS A 112 -7.19 1.60 -13.47
CA HIS A 112 -6.98 3.04 -13.51
C HIS A 112 -7.52 3.62 -12.20
N THR A 113 -6.65 4.18 -11.38
CA THR A 113 -6.98 4.73 -10.06
C THR A 113 -6.93 6.26 -10.11
N PHE A 114 -8.04 6.90 -9.77
CA PHE A 114 -8.19 8.35 -9.71
C PHE A 114 -8.33 8.80 -8.26
N THR A 115 -7.33 9.52 -7.75
CA THR A 115 -7.31 10.15 -6.43
C THR A 115 -7.65 11.64 -6.51
N SER A 116 -7.85 12.16 -7.71
CA SER A 116 -8.35 13.49 -8.06
C SER A 116 -9.20 13.39 -9.32
N SER A 117 -10.06 14.36 -9.55
CA SER A 117 -10.87 14.42 -10.77
C SER A 117 -10.00 14.45 -12.03
N GLY A 118 -10.48 13.83 -13.11
CA GLY A 118 -9.72 13.67 -14.34
C GLY A 118 -10.56 13.03 -15.45
N THR A 119 -9.89 12.43 -16.40
CA THR A 119 -10.53 11.79 -17.55
C THR A 119 -10.05 10.34 -17.69
N PHE A 120 -10.97 9.42 -17.86
CA PHE A 120 -10.72 8.06 -18.31
C PHE A 120 -11.03 8.00 -19.81
N SER A 121 -10.00 7.94 -20.66
CA SER A 121 -10.13 7.95 -22.13
C SER A 121 -10.05 6.55 -22.67
N VAL A 122 -11.14 6.04 -23.23
CA VAL A 122 -11.21 4.74 -23.90
C VAL A 122 -10.87 4.91 -25.37
N ASN A 123 -9.69 4.44 -25.77
CA ASN A 123 -9.18 4.57 -27.15
C ASN A 123 -9.64 3.43 -28.06
N TYR A 124 -9.90 2.25 -27.47
CA TYR A 124 -10.36 1.07 -28.18
C TYR A 124 -11.22 0.19 -27.25
N VAL A 125 -12.26 -0.40 -27.81
CA VAL A 125 -13.11 -1.41 -27.15
C VAL A 125 -13.00 -2.71 -27.91
N GLY A 126 -12.76 -3.80 -27.20
CA GLY A 126 -12.77 -5.14 -27.78
C GLY A 126 -14.15 -5.60 -28.27
N PRO A 127 -14.25 -6.84 -28.77
CA PRO A 127 -15.53 -7.47 -29.00
C PRO A 127 -16.46 -7.41 -27.79
N PRO A 128 -17.79 -7.60 -27.94
CA PRO A 128 -18.74 -7.44 -26.83
C PRO A 128 -18.41 -8.20 -25.55
N ALA A 129 -17.71 -9.33 -25.64
CA ALA A 129 -17.25 -10.10 -24.48
C ALA A 129 -16.17 -9.38 -23.64
N TYR A 130 -15.51 -8.36 -24.18
CA TYR A 130 -14.40 -7.62 -23.54
C TYR A 130 -14.62 -6.10 -23.56
N SER A 131 -15.86 -5.64 -23.75
CA SER A 131 -16.23 -4.22 -23.84
C SER A 131 -16.75 -3.66 -22.51
N ALA A 132 -16.59 -4.38 -21.43
CA ALA A 132 -17.10 -4.00 -20.12
C ALA A 132 -15.97 -3.81 -19.12
N VAL A 133 -16.20 -2.89 -18.16
CA VAL A 133 -15.29 -2.60 -17.06
C VAL A 133 -15.94 -2.91 -15.71
N ASP A 134 -15.11 -3.23 -14.72
CA ASP A 134 -15.51 -3.20 -13.33
C ASP A 134 -15.15 -1.83 -12.74
N TYR A 135 -15.90 -1.39 -11.73
CA TYR A 135 -15.65 -0.11 -11.10
C TYR A 135 -15.79 -0.16 -9.58
N LEU A 136 -15.07 0.73 -8.92
CA LEU A 136 -15.28 1.16 -7.55
C LEU A 136 -15.38 2.69 -7.54
N VAL A 137 -16.46 3.21 -6.98
CA VAL A 137 -16.67 4.65 -6.80
C VAL A 137 -16.97 4.90 -5.32
N VAL A 138 -16.10 5.64 -4.66
CA VAL A 138 -16.24 6.00 -3.25
C VAL A 138 -16.34 7.52 -3.14
N GLY A 139 -17.41 8.03 -2.55
CA GLY A 139 -17.61 9.46 -2.27
C GLY A 139 -16.62 9.99 -1.25
N GLY A 140 -16.45 11.31 -1.14
CA GLY A 140 -15.70 11.90 -0.03
C GLY A 140 -16.44 11.72 1.29
N GLY A 141 -15.73 11.48 2.40
CA GLY A 141 -16.30 11.38 3.73
C GLY A 141 -16.73 12.72 4.29
N GLY A 142 -17.69 12.77 5.18
CA GLY A 142 -18.16 13.96 5.89
C GLY A 142 -17.15 14.44 6.94
N GLY A 143 -17.13 15.73 7.23
CA GLY A 143 -16.39 16.28 8.37
C GLY A 143 -17.07 15.97 9.70
N ALA A 144 -16.36 16.14 10.80
CA ALA A 144 -16.85 15.95 12.16
C ALA A 144 -16.93 17.29 12.91
N SER A 145 -17.73 17.32 13.97
CA SER A 145 -17.92 18.52 14.80
C SER A 145 -17.01 18.55 16.02
N GLY A 146 -16.76 19.77 16.53
CA GLY A 146 -16.15 20.04 17.83
C GLY A 146 -17.13 19.90 18.99
N ASP A 147 -16.70 20.13 20.23
CA ASP A 147 -17.51 20.19 21.47
C ASP A 147 -18.37 18.93 21.72
N ILE A 148 -17.71 17.83 21.95
CA ILE A 148 -18.35 16.51 22.07
C ILE A 148 -19.13 16.21 20.79
N GLY A 149 -18.50 16.50 19.66
CA GLY A 149 -19.15 16.40 18.36
C GLY A 149 -19.23 14.97 17.85
N GLY A 150 -20.27 14.70 17.08
CA GLY A 150 -20.43 13.45 16.36
C GLY A 150 -19.37 13.26 15.28
N GLY A 151 -19.01 12.01 15.02
CA GLY A 151 -18.11 11.65 13.91
C GLY A 151 -18.77 11.85 12.54
N GLY A 152 -17.98 12.22 11.52
CA GLY A 152 -18.44 12.31 10.14
C GLY A 152 -18.79 10.94 9.56
N GLY A 153 -19.82 10.86 8.73
CA GLY A 153 -20.18 9.67 7.97
C GLY A 153 -19.20 9.40 6.84
N ALA A 154 -18.99 8.15 6.48
CA ALA A 154 -18.22 7.79 5.32
C ALA A 154 -18.91 8.17 4.01
N GLY A 155 -18.14 8.44 2.97
CA GLY A 155 -18.64 8.52 1.61
C GLY A 155 -19.31 7.22 1.18
N GLY A 156 -20.28 7.33 0.30
CA GLY A 156 -20.94 6.17 -0.28
C GLY A 156 -19.94 5.24 -0.94
N PHE A 157 -20.24 3.95 -0.95
CA PHE A 157 -19.42 2.93 -1.58
C PHE A 157 -20.25 2.23 -2.66
N LYS A 158 -19.81 2.34 -3.90
CA LYS A 158 -20.42 1.63 -5.03
C LYS A 158 -19.38 0.81 -5.78
N VAL A 159 -19.65 -0.47 -5.92
CA VAL A 159 -18.88 -1.41 -6.72
C VAL A 159 -19.81 -2.08 -7.72
N GLY A 160 -19.31 -2.29 -8.92
CA GLY A 160 -20.05 -3.01 -9.95
C GLY A 160 -19.12 -3.65 -10.97
N SER A 161 -19.67 -4.61 -11.70
CA SER A 161 -18.98 -5.31 -12.78
C SER A 161 -19.84 -5.28 -14.04
N GLY A 162 -19.18 -5.42 -15.20
CA GLY A 162 -19.88 -5.49 -16.47
C GLY A 162 -20.47 -4.16 -16.95
N HIS A 163 -19.94 -3.01 -16.49
CA HIS A 163 -20.34 -1.71 -17.01
C HIS A 163 -19.81 -1.52 -18.42
N THR A 164 -20.71 -1.43 -19.39
CA THR A 164 -20.34 -1.31 -20.80
C THR A 164 -19.77 0.07 -21.11
N VAL A 165 -18.62 0.12 -21.76
CA VAL A 165 -18.00 1.36 -22.24
C VAL A 165 -17.89 1.35 -23.77
N THR A 166 -17.84 2.55 -24.35
CA THR A 166 -17.57 2.79 -25.76
C THR A 166 -16.29 3.63 -25.89
N THR A 167 -15.74 3.75 -27.08
CA THR A 167 -14.64 4.70 -27.33
C THR A 167 -15.09 6.12 -27.05
N GLY A 168 -14.26 6.86 -26.31
CA GLY A 168 -14.53 8.23 -25.90
C GLY A 168 -14.00 8.55 -24.50
N ASP A 169 -14.25 9.77 -24.09
CA ASP A 169 -13.78 10.32 -22.82
C ASP A 169 -14.90 10.26 -21.77
N TYR A 170 -14.56 9.66 -20.62
CA TYR A 170 -15.41 9.59 -19.45
C TYR A 170 -14.87 10.54 -18.39
N THR A 171 -15.67 11.53 -18.01
CA THR A 171 -15.28 12.45 -16.91
C THR A 171 -15.34 11.70 -15.58
N ILE A 172 -14.24 11.73 -14.85
CA ILE A 172 -14.14 11.22 -13.49
C ILE A 172 -14.21 12.40 -12.53
N THR A 173 -15.16 12.35 -11.59
CA THR A 173 -15.20 13.28 -10.45
C THR A 173 -14.81 12.52 -9.19
N VAL A 174 -13.83 13.02 -8.46
CA VAL A 174 -13.46 12.51 -7.14
C VAL A 174 -13.89 13.53 -6.09
N GLY A 175 -14.79 13.10 -5.21
CA GLY A 175 -15.35 13.94 -4.16
C GLY A 175 -14.31 14.34 -3.12
N SER A 176 -14.28 15.60 -2.76
CA SER A 176 -13.46 16.08 -1.63
C SER A 176 -14.05 15.62 -0.30
N GLY A 177 -13.20 15.49 0.73
CA GLY A 177 -13.67 15.35 2.11
C GLY A 177 -14.40 16.62 2.59
N GLY A 178 -15.39 16.44 3.44
CA GLY A 178 -16.12 17.52 4.11
C GLY A 178 -15.24 18.23 5.13
N ALA A 179 -15.38 19.55 5.24
CA ALA A 179 -14.69 20.34 6.24
C ALA A 179 -15.23 20.06 7.66
N ALA A 180 -14.32 20.04 8.64
CA ALA A 180 -14.69 19.99 10.04
C ALA A 180 -15.39 21.26 10.49
N SER A 181 -16.24 21.15 11.52
CA SER A 181 -16.83 22.31 12.21
C SER A 181 -16.02 22.61 13.48
N ALA A 182 -15.79 23.90 13.74
CA ALA A 182 -14.93 24.32 14.84
C ALA A 182 -15.69 24.48 16.16
N THR A 183 -16.76 25.28 16.23
CA THR A 183 -17.41 25.64 17.49
C THR A 183 -18.87 26.07 17.29
N GLY A 184 -19.71 25.86 18.30
CA GLY A 184 -21.13 26.23 18.31
C GLY A 184 -22.05 25.11 17.82
N PRO A 185 -23.38 25.23 17.99
CA PRO A 185 -24.34 24.23 17.55
C PRO A 185 -24.40 24.19 16.01
N THR A 186 -23.47 23.47 15.41
CA THR A 186 -23.27 23.43 13.95
C THR A 186 -23.12 21.99 13.48
N VAL A 187 -23.45 21.77 12.23
CA VAL A 187 -23.18 20.54 11.50
C VAL A 187 -21.92 20.73 10.67
N ALA A 188 -21.02 19.79 10.68
CA ALA A 188 -19.87 19.81 9.78
C ALA A 188 -20.31 19.59 8.32
N SER A 189 -19.43 19.94 7.38
CA SER A 189 -19.76 19.83 5.96
C SER A 189 -19.86 18.37 5.51
N ASN A 190 -20.80 18.11 4.63
CA ASN A 190 -20.85 16.85 3.89
C ASN A 190 -19.62 16.71 2.98
N GLY A 191 -19.24 15.48 2.67
CA GLY A 191 -18.29 15.17 1.62
C GLY A 191 -18.86 15.43 0.23
N GLY A 192 -17.99 15.54 -0.77
CA GLY A 192 -18.36 15.65 -2.19
C GLY A 192 -18.72 14.30 -2.81
N ASN A 193 -19.56 14.31 -3.83
CA ASN A 193 -19.86 13.10 -4.60
C ASN A 193 -18.69 12.69 -5.48
N SER A 194 -18.49 11.37 -5.65
CA SER A 194 -17.63 10.82 -6.71
C SER A 194 -18.48 10.25 -7.83
N ILE A 195 -18.02 10.44 -9.08
CA ILE A 195 -18.80 10.07 -10.27
C ILE A 195 -17.89 9.37 -11.30
N PHE A 196 -18.36 8.25 -11.81
CA PHE A 196 -17.87 7.61 -13.03
C PHE A 196 -19.05 7.35 -13.95
N ASP A 197 -19.07 8.02 -15.10
CA ASP A 197 -20.16 7.96 -16.07
C ASP A 197 -21.53 8.21 -15.39
N THR A 198 -22.43 7.26 -15.42
CA THR A 198 -23.78 7.31 -14.78
C THR A 198 -23.75 6.90 -13.29
N VAL A 199 -22.62 6.42 -12.79
CA VAL A 199 -22.48 5.93 -11.43
C VAL A 199 -22.08 7.07 -10.50
N THR A 200 -23.00 7.49 -9.63
CA THR A 200 -22.73 8.50 -8.59
C THR A 200 -22.70 7.85 -7.22
N SER A 201 -21.62 8.06 -6.49
CA SER A 201 -21.47 7.73 -5.07
C SER A 201 -21.53 9.01 -4.26
N LEU A 202 -22.48 9.09 -3.34
CA LEU A 202 -22.76 10.31 -2.58
C LEU A 202 -21.67 10.57 -1.55
N GLY A 203 -21.44 11.86 -1.24
CA GLY A 203 -20.59 12.23 -0.11
C GLY A 203 -21.18 11.77 1.23
N GLY A 204 -20.33 11.57 2.21
CA GLY A 204 -20.71 11.24 3.58
C GLY A 204 -21.33 12.42 4.31
N GLY A 205 -22.25 12.17 5.21
CA GLY A 205 -22.93 13.18 6.03
C GLY A 205 -22.00 13.80 7.08
N GLY A 206 -22.12 15.11 7.31
CA GLY A 206 -21.40 15.80 8.38
C GLY A 206 -21.90 15.40 9.77
N GLY A 207 -20.97 15.22 10.70
CA GLY A 207 -21.29 15.02 12.14
C GLY A 207 -21.83 16.30 12.77
N SER A 208 -22.66 16.16 13.79
CA SER A 208 -23.30 17.28 14.44
C SER A 208 -22.98 17.39 15.93
N GLN A 209 -23.33 18.56 16.48
CA GLN A 209 -23.17 18.90 17.88
C GLN A 209 -24.44 19.55 18.44
N GLY A 210 -24.73 19.26 19.71
CA GLY A 210 -25.82 19.93 20.44
C GLY A 210 -27.19 19.49 19.97
N VAL A 211 -28.05 20.45 19.65
CA VAL A 211 -29.47 20.23 19.31
C VAL A 211 -29.76 20.19 17.80
N VAL A 212 -28.73 20.04 16.99
CA VAL A 212 -28.85 20.03 15.53
C VAL A 212 -28.68 18.61 15.02
N PRO A 213 -29.60 18.09 14.18
CA PRO A 213 -29.44 16.76 13.56
C PRO A 213 -28.17 16.66 12.73
N ALA A 214 -27.57 15.47 12.69
CA ALA A 214 -26.47 15.20 11.79
C ALA A 214 -26.96 15.08 10.34
N SER A 215 -26.06 15.25 9.38
CA SER A 215 -26.43 15.20 7.98
C SER A 215 -26.55 13.77 7.46
N ASP A 216 -27.54 13.58 6.58
CA ASP A 216 -27.63 12.42 5.70
C ASP A 216 -26.51 12.44 4.67
N GLY A 217 -26.16 11.25 4.14
CA GLY A 217 -25.13 11.13 3.10
C GLY A 217 -25.07 9.74 2.50
N GLY A 218 -23.96 9.42 1.83
CA GLY A 218 -23.65 8.04 1.46
C GLY A 218 -23.72 7.14 2.69
N SER A 219 -22.99 7.50 3.76
CA SER A 219 -23.25 7.12 5.15
C SER A 219 -23.54 8.36 5.98
N GLY A 220 -24.38 8.26 6.98
CA GLY A 220 -24.83 9.38 7.81
C GLY A 220 -23.82 9.80 8.86
N GLY A 221 -23.83 11.08 9.24
CA GLY A 221 -23.04 11.61 10.36
C GLY A 221 -23.57 11.16 11.73
N GLY A 222 -22.68 11.07 12.73
CA GLY A 222 -23.04 10.88 14.13
C GLY A 222 -23.52 12.16 14.79
N CYS A 223 -24.29 12.05 15.87
CA CYS A 223 -24.79 13.22 16.62
C CYS A 223 -24.47 13.15 18.12
N ARG A 224 -24.63 14.29 18.81
CA ARG A 224 -24.59 14.40 20.27
C ARG A 224 -25.99 14.64 20.81
N GLY A 225 -26.39 13.86 21.84
CA GLY A 225 -27.65 14.05 22.56
C GLY A 225 -28.73 13.05 22.16
N SER A 226 -29.56 12.68 23.14
CA SER A 226 -30.62 11.66 22.98
C SER A 226 -31.92 12.17 22.34
N ALA A 227 -31.97 13.47 22.04
CA ALA A 227 -33.18 14.11 21.47
C ALA A 227 -32.91 14.64 20.03
N VAL A 228 -31.83 14.19 19.42
CA VAL A 228 -31.38 14.67 18.11
C VAL A 228 -31.08 13.47 17.21
N ASP A 229 -31.55 13.52 15.98
CA ASP A 229 -31.42 12.43 15.04
C ASP A 229 -29.99 12.35 14.45
N GLU A 230 -29.46 11.16 14.41
CA GLU A 230 -28.28 10.84 13.60
C GLU A 230 -28.60 10.96 12.10
N GLY A 231 -27.59 11.17 11.28
CA GLY A 231 -27.75 11.20 9.83
C GLY A 231 -28.05 9.81 9.26
N ASN A 232 -28.93 9.76 8.28
CA ASN A 232 -29.24 8.53 7.56
C ASN A 232 -28.18 8.21 6.50
N GLY A 233 -27.93 6.92 6.31
CA GLY A 233 -27.17 6.42 5.16
C GLY A 233 -28.08 6.18 3.96
N THR A 234 -27.54 6.35 2.77
CA THR A 234 -28.25 6.03 1.53
C THR A 234 -28.23 4.53 1.28
N ALA A 235 -29.40 3.92 1.09
CA ALA A 235 -29.53 2.48 0.81
C ALA A 235 -28.62 2.06 -0.37
N GLY A 236 -27.85 0.99 -0.17
CA GLY A 236 -26.91 0.46 -1.16
C GLY A 236 -25.60 1.28 -1.32
N GLN A 237 -25.37 2.29 -0.45
CA GLN A 237 -24.13 3.06 -0.44
C GLN A 237 -23.47 3.12 0.94
N GLY A 238 -24.25 3.06 2.02
CA GLY A 238 -23.75 3.12 3.39
C GLY A 238 -24.84 3.03 4.43
N ASN A 239 -24.48 3.28 5.68
CA ASN A 239 -25.33 3.08 6.84
C ASN A 239 -25.50 4.37 7.65
N PRO A 240 -26.51 4.46 8.54
CA PRO A 240 -26.72 5.62 9.41
C PRO A 240 -25.54 5.82 10.38
N GLY A 241 -25.43 7.02 10.90
CA GLY A 241 -24.58 7.33 12.04
C GLY A 241 -25.09 6.73 13.33
N GLY A 242 -24.40 7.03 14.43
CA GLY A 242 -24.81 6.72 15.79
C GLY A 242 -25.35 7.96 16.51
N ASP A 243 -26.31 7.77 17.40
CA ASP A 243 -26.77 8.79 18.34
C ASP A 243 -25.97 8.74 19.66
N SER A 244 -26.40 9.48 20.68
CA SER A 244 -25.84 9.42 22.03
C SER A 244 -26.93 9.32 23.10
N GLN A 245 -26.66 8.61 24.20
CA GLN A 245 -27.58 8.49 25.35
C GLN A 245 -27.58 9.71 26.27
N GLY A 246 -26.64 10.60 26.14
CA GLY A 246 -26.54 11.78 27.03
C GLY A 246 -25.56 12.84 26.56
N PRO A 247 -25.35 13.88 27.38
CA PRO A 247 -24.62 15.07 26.95
C PRO A 247 -23.09 14.94 26.97
N ALA A 248 -22.53 13.87 27.57
CA ALA A 248 -21.10 13.71 27.76
C ALA A 248 -20.39 12.89 26.69
N THR A 249 -21.17 12.24 25.80
CA THR A 249 -20.66 11.39 24.73
C THR A 249 -21.33 11.73 23.40
N ALA A 250 -20.72 11.34 22.30
CA ALA A 250 -21.26 11.51 20.95
C ALA A 250 -21.24 10.19 20.18
N GLY A 251 -22.13 10.06 19.21
CA GLY A 251 -22.17 8.92 18.30
C GLY A 251 -21.06 8.98 17.25
N GLY A 252 -20.65 7.82 16.74
CA GLY A 252 -19.75 7.70 15.58
C GLY A 252 -20.51 7.87 14.27
N GLY A 253 -19.81 8.27 13.19
CA GLY A 253 -20.39 8.30 11.85
C GLY A 253 -20.60 6.89 11.28
N GLY A 254 -21.56 6.74 10.38
CA GLY A 254 -21.81 5.49 9.65
C GLY A 254 -20.66 5.13 8.70
N GLY A 255 -20.40 3.87 8.50
CA GLY A 255 -19.51 3.32 7.51
C GLY A 255 -20.25 2.56 6.40
N ALA A 256 -19.55 2.15 5.36
CA ALA A 256 -20.18 1.43 4.25
C ALA A 256 -20.68 0.04 4.66
N ALA A 257 -19.99 -0.66 5.58
CA ALA A 257 -20.38 -1.99 6.04
C ALA A 257 -21.29 -1.95 7.29
N ARG A 258 -21.14 -0.94 8.15
CA ARG A 258 -21.83 -0.88 9.45
C ARG A 258 -22.29 0.52 9.81
N ALA A 259 -23.38 0.61 10.53
CA ALA A 259 -23.80 1.84 11.19
C ALA A 259 -22.75 2.32 12.22
N GLY A 260 -22.72 3.61 12.45
CA GLY A 260 -21.97 4.20 13.55
C GLY A 260 -22.48 3.70 14.90
N TYR A 261 -21.59 3.56 15.86
CA TYR A 261 -21.98 3.11 17.19
C TYR A 261 -22.51 4.27 18.02
N ARG A 262 -23.45 3.95 18.86
CA ARG A 262 -24.05 4.89 19.84
C ARG A 262 -23.04 5.27 20.92
N GLY A 263 -23.01 6.55 21.31
CA GLY A 263 -22.34 7.00 22.53
C GLY A 263 -23.14 6.62 23.78
N SER A 264 -22.46 6.22 24.87
CA SER A 264 -23.09 5.78 26.11
C SER A 264 -22.47 6.45 27.34
N ASP A 265 -23.22 7.32 28.01
CA ASP A 265 -22.82 7.97 29.26
C ASP A 265 -22.68 6.97 30.41
N ASN A 266 -23.43 5.86 30.40
CA ASN A 266 -23.34 4.80 31.41
C ASN A 266 -21.97 4.09 31.41
N THR A 267 -21.31 4.02 30.25
CA THR A 267 -19.99 3.44 30.10
C THR A 267 -18.92 4.51 29.89
N ASN A 268 -19.27 5.78 29.88
CA ASN A 268 -18.41 6.91 29.57
C ASN A 268 -17.60 6.67 28.27
N LYS A 269 -18.26 6.20 27.21
CA LYS A 269 -17.62 5.89 25.94
C LYS A 269 -18.41 6.46 24.79
N SER A 270 -17.75 7.28 23.98
CA SER A 270 -18.32 7.77 22.72
C SER A 270 -18.35 6.65 21.67
N GLY A 271 -19.25 6.77 20.71
CA GLY A 271 -19.47 5.78 19.67
C GLY A 271 -18.30 5.67 18.72
N ASN A 272 -17.90 4.47 18.39
CA ASN A 272 -16.96 4.23 17.33
C ASN A 272 -17.59 4.49 15.96
N GLY A 273 -16.80 4.83 14.97
CA GLY A 273 -17.23 4.86 13.58
C GLY A 273 -17.59 3.46 13.07
N GLY A 274 -18.54 3.38 12.15
CA GLY A 274 -18.89 2.15 11.45
C GLY A 274 -17.76 1.72 10.49
N ASP A 275 -17.54 0.43 10.38
CA ASP A 275 -16.53 -0.11 9.47
C ASP A 275 -16.92 0.07 8.00
N GLY A 276 -15.91 0.17 7.16
CA GLY A 276 -16.01 0.22 5.71
C GLY A 276 -16.02 -1.16 5.05
N LEU A 277 -16.08 -1.18 3.74
CA LEU A 277 -16.09 -2.38 2.89
C LEU A 277 -14.74 -2.61 2.24
N VAL A 278 -14.39 -3.89 2.09
CA VAL A 278 -13.17 -4.33 1.42
C VAL A 278 -13.40 -4.41 -0.09
N SER A 279 -12.39 -3.99 -0.87
CA SER A 279 -12.35 -4.20 -2.33
C SER A 279 -10.97 -4.68 -2.76
N THR A 280 -10.93 -5.58 -3.74
CA THR A 280 -9.71 -6.10 -4.39
C THR A 280 -9.51 -5.53 -5.79
N ILE A 281 -10.29 -4.55 -6.19
CA ILE A 281 -10.33 -4.02 -7.56
C ILE A 281 -8.98 -3.50 -8.07
N THR A 282 -8.08 -3.10 -7.17
CA THR A 282 -6.72 -2.66 -7.49
C THR A 282 -5.68 -3.79 -7.52
N GLY A 283 -6.10 -5.05 -7.34
CA GLY A 283 -5.23 -6.21 -7.18
C GLY A 283 -4.74 -6.43 -5.74
N SER A 284 -5.11 -5.54 -4.82
CA SER A 284 -4.80 -5.65 -3.39
C SER A 284 -6.06 -5.45 -2.56
N SER A 285 -6.15 -6.17 -1.44
CA SER A 285 -7.27 -6.01 -0.50
C SER A 285 -7.14 -4.69 0.27
N VAL A 286 -8.06 -3.75 0.03
CA VAL A 286 -8.09 -2.44 0.70
C VAL A 286 -9.49 -2.19 1.24
N THR A 287 -9.58 -1.68 2.48
CA THR A 287 -10.86 -1.28 3.08
C THR A 287 -11.10 0.21 2.84
N TYR A 288 -12.30 0.58 2.42
CA TYR A 288 -12.72 1.96 2.11
C TYR A 288 -13.97 2.34 2.88
N ALA A 289 -14.23 3.61 3.02
CA ALA A 289 -15.46 4.18 3.54
C ALA A 289 -15.76 3.77 4.99
N GLY A 290 -14.81 3.96 5.91
CA GLY A 290 -14.99 3.85 7.36
C GLY A 290 -15.50 5.17 7.95
N GLY A 291 -16.46 5.14 8.86
CA GLY A 291 -17.00 6.31 9.57
C GLY A 291 -16.03 6.85 10.63
N GLY A 292 -16.16 8.11 11.01
CA GLY A 292 -15.38 8.74 12.08
C GLY A 292 -15.89 8.40 13.49
N GLY A 293 -15.00 8.35 14.49
CA GLY A 293 -15.34 8.18 15.90
C GLY A 293 -15.93 9.44 16.52
N GLY A 294 -16.84 9.32 17.49
CA GLY A 294 -17.42 10.45 18.24
C GLY A 294 -16.44 11.03 19.26
N GLY A 295 -16.52 12.34 19.54
CA GLY A 295 -15.76 13.05 20.58
C GLY A 295 -16.30 12.77 21.99
N GLY A 296 -15.43 12.72 23.01
CA GLY A 296 -15.79 12.47 24.42
C GLY A 296 -15.47 13.63 25.36
N TYR A 297 -16.27 13.84 26.42
CA TYR A 297 -16.11 14.94 27.40
C TYR A 297 -14.94 14.73 28.38
N PRO A 298 -14.17 15.77 28.72
CA PRO A 298 -12.92 15.67 29.50
C PRO A 298 -13.07 15.47 31.01
N ALA A 299 -14.23 15.67 31.58
CA ALA A 299 -14.43 15.69 33.04
C ALA A 299 -14.63 14.29 33.65
N GLY A 300 -14.29 13.23 32.94
CA GLY A 300 -14.36 11.84 33.40
C GLY A 300 -13.51 10.94 32.50
N PRO A 301 -13.46 9.64 32.74
CA PRO A 301 -12.76 8.68 31.92
C PRO A 301 -13.44 8.43 30.55
N ALA A 302 -14.18 9.41 30.01
CA ALA A 302 -14.89 9.28 28.77
C ALA A 302 -13.91 9.07 27.61
N ALA A 303 -13.80 7.85 27.16
CA ALA A 303 -12.99 7.49 26.01
C ALA A 303 -13.69 7.95 24.74
N ALA A 304 -12.95 8.65 23.88
CA ALA A 304 -13.42 8.98 22.53
C ALA A 304 -13.64 7.69 21.71
N GLY A 305 -14.50 7.79 20.70
CA GLY A 305 -14.72 6.71 19.75
C GLY A 305 -13.54 6.55 18.79
N THR A 306 -13.24 5.34 18.41
CA THR A 306 -12.25 5.05 17.35
C THR A 306 -12.91 5.17 15.98
N GLY A 307 -12.15 5.59 14.98
CA GLY A 307 -12.60 5.55 13.59
C GLY A 307 -12.82 4.12 13.12
N GLY A 308 -13.78 3.93 12.23
CA GLY A 308 -14.04 2.66 11.56
C GLY A 308 -12.92 2.26 10.59
N ALA A 309 -12.71 0.97 10.41
CA ALA A 309 -11.80 0.46 9.40
C ALA A 309 -12.18 1.01 8.00
N GLY A 310 -11.18 1.40 7.21
CA GLY A 310 -11.42 2.04 5.91
C GLY A 310 -11.24 3.55 5.93
N GLY A 311 -10.37 4.04 6.82
CA GLY A 311 -9.87 5.41 6.83
C GLY A 311 -10.62 6.39 7.70
N GLY A 312 -11.50 5.93 8.59
CA GLY A 312 -12.19 6.81 9.54
C GLY A 312 -11.22 7.43 10.56
N GLY A 313 -11.40 8.74 10.85
CA GLY A 313 -10.63 9.47 11.86
C GLY A 313 -11.08 9.11 13.28
N ASN A 314 -10.16 9.03 14.25
CA ASN A 314 -10.50 8.81 15.64
C ASN A 314 -11.08 10.08 16.27
N GLY A 315 -12.05 9.96 17.14
CA GLY A 315 -12.46 11.04 18.00
C GLY A 315 -11.39 11.38 19.02
N SER A 316 -11.43 12.60 19.57
CA SER A 316 -10.60 13.01 20.69
C SER A 316 -11.38 13.09 21.99
N SER A 317 -10.76 12.72 23.10
CA SER A 317 -11.22 12.98 24.46
C SER A 317 -10.64 14.34 24.88
N GLY A 318 -11.43 15.15 25.56
CA GLY A 318 -11.19 16.53 25.91
C GLY A 318 -9.92 16.91 26.69
N ILE A 319 -8.76 16.40 26.32
CA ILE A 319 -7.47 16.89 26.78
C ILE A 319 -7.16 18.17 26.02
N TYR A 320 -6.64 19.20 26.73
CA TYR A 320 -6.24 20.45 26.10
C TYR A 320 -5.37 20.22 24.87
N GLY A 321 -5.78 20.77 23.72
CA GLY A 321 -5.05 20.70 22.45
C GLY A 321 -5.43 19.53 21.53
N ALA A 322 -6.34 18.65 21.94
CA ALA A 322 -6.70 17.49 21.11
C ALA A 322 -7.84 17.79 20.15
N VAL A 323 -7.53 17.92 18.87
CA VAL A 323 -8.50 17.92 17.76
C VAL A 323 -8.93 16.50 17.41
N GLY A 324 -10.09 16.31 16.78
CA GLY A 324 -10.43 15.03 16.18
C GLY A 324 -9.50 14.70 15.00
N ASP A 325 -9.16 13.43 14.80
CA ASP A 325 -8.31 13.02 13.70
C ASP A 325 -8.98 13.27 12.35
N HIS A 326 -8.20 13.75 11.39
CA HIS A 326 -8.64 13.75 9.99
C HIS A 326 -8.74 12.33 9.47
N ALA A 327 -9.71 12.08 8.62
CA ALA A 327 -9.80 10.81 7.91
C ALA A 327 -8.68 10.66 6.88
N SER A 328 -8.35 9.42 6.56
CA SER A 328 -7.37 9.10 5.52
C SER A 328 -7.85 9.56 4.15
N ALA A 329 -7.00 10.27 3.43
CA ALA A 329 -7.28 10.68 2.06
C ALA A 329 -7.46 9.45 1.13
N ASN A 330 -8.27 9.59 0.08
CA ASN A 330 -8.52 8.57 -0.95
C ASN A 330 -9.15 7.28 -0.41
N THR A 331 -9.86 7.40 0.71
CA THR A 331 -10.62 6.28 1.30
C THR A 331 -12.10 6.56 1.43
N GLY A 332 -12.52 7.82 1.34
CA GLY A 332 -13.88 8.24 1.66
C GLY A 332 -14.20 8.14 3.16
N GLY A 333 -13.19 8.11 4.04
CA GLY A 333 -13.39 8.01 5.48
C GLY A 333 -14.02 9.26 6.09
N GLY A 334 -14.85 9.13 7.13
CA GLY A 334 -15.41 10.25 7.89
C GLY A 334 -14.45 10.77 8.95
N GLY A 335 -14.44 12.09 9.23
CA GLY A 335 -13.59 12.73 10.24
C GLY A 335 -14.00 12.37 11.68
N GLY A 336 -13.05 12.40 12.63
CA GLY A 336 -13.29 12.14 14.06
C GLY A 336 -13.78 13.38 14.82
N GLY A 337 -14.73 13.24 15.75
CA GLY A 337 -15.28 14.32 16.58
C GLY A 337 -14.29 14.81 17.63
N SER A 338 -14.37 16.08 18.03
CA SER A 338 -13.56 16.62 19.14
C SER A 338 -14.36 16.66 20.44
N GLY A 339 -13.66 16.44 21.58
CA GLY A 339 -14.25 16.47 22.91
C GLY A 339 -14.41 17.84 23.55
N MET A 340 -13.80 18.89 22.99
CA MET A 340 -13.83 20.24 23.57
C MET A 340 -14.34 21.32 22.60
N SER A 341 -15.03 22.33 23.19
CA SER A 341 -15.68 23.43 22.46
C SER A 341 -14.73 24.37 21.70
N VAL A 342 -13.45 24.35 22.03
CA VAL A 342 -12.44 25.24 21.41
C VAL A 342 -11.65 24.56 20.30
N TYR A 343 -11.84 23.27 20.08
CA TYR A 343 -11.10 22.50 19.08
C TYR A 343 -12.05 21.88 18.04
N PRO A 344 -11.72 22.02 16.75
CA PRO A 344 -12.54 21.44 15.69
C PRO A 344 -12.49 19.91 15.71
N GLY A 345 -13.49 19.30 15.13
CA GLY A 345 -13.40 17.91 14.69
C GLY A 345 -12.38 17.71 13.58
N GLY A 346 -12.22 16.48 13.11
CA GLY A 346 -11.43 16.13 11.93
C GLY A 346 -12.20 16.36 10.63
N ALA A 347 -11.49 16.71 9.57
CA ALA A 347 -12.05 16.73 8.22
C ALA A 347 -12.23 15.31 7.68
N GLY A 348 -13.21 15.11 6.81
CA GLY A 348 -13.38 13.89 6.04
C GLY A 348 -12.25 13.65 5.03
N GLY A 349 -12.00 12.40 4.66
CA GLY A 349 -11.06 12.01 3.60
C GLY A 349 -11.68 12.15 2.22
N SER A 350 -10.87 12.47 1.21
CA SER A 350 -11.32 12.44 -0.18
C SER A 350 -11.78 11.04 -0.60
N GLY A 351 -12.67 10.99 -1.58
CA GLY A 351 -13.08 9.77 -2.25
C GLY A 351 -12.01 9.20 -3.18
N ILE A 352 -12.40 8.19 -3.92
CA ILE A 352 -11.57 7.52 -4.93
C ILE A 352 -12.47 6.92 -6.02
N VAL A 353 -11.96 6.89 -7.25
CA VAL A 353 -12.58 6.15 -8.35
C VAL A 353 -11.56 5.18 -8.92
N VAL A 354 -11.95 3.92 -9.09
CA VAL A 354 -11.13 2.90 -9.75
C VAL A 354 -11.96 2.26 -10.86
N VAL A 355 -11.37 2.17 -12.05
CA VAL A 355 -11.92 1.43 -13.19
C VAL A 355 -10.92 0.34 -13.56
N ARG A 356 -11.37 -0.91 -13.73
CA ARG A 356 -10.52 -2.02 -14.18
C ARG A 356 -11.17 -2.79 -15.32
N TYR A 357 -10.34 -3.38 -16.16
CA TYR A 357 -10.76 -4.26 -17.24
C TYR A 357 -9.70 -5.32 -17.53
N GLN A 358 -10.12 -6.40 -18.17
CA GLN A 358 -9.22 -7.47 -18.58
C GLN A 358 -8.32 -7.00 -19.73
N VAL A 359 -7.03 -7.38 -19.68
CA VAL A 359 -6.03 -7.07 -20.72
C VAL A 359 -5.32 -8.30 -21.26
N GLY A 360 -5.64 -9.48 -20.77
CA GLY A 360 -5.06 -10.74 -21.25
C GLY A 360 -5.33 -11.92 -20.34
N ASN A 361 -4.90 -13.09 -20.80
CA ASN A 361 -4.70 -14.27 -19.97
C ASN A 361 -3.20 -14.45 -19.83
N VAL A 362 -2.68 -14.44 -18.61
CA VAL A 362 -1.26 -14.66 -18.37
C VAL A 362 -1.04 -16.13 -18.08
N ALA A 363 -0.12 -16.74 -18.81
CA ALA A 363 0.48 -17.99 -18.37
C ALA A 363 1.25 -17.69 -17.07
N VAL A 364 0.72 -18.11 -15.93
CA VAL A 364 1.28 -17.80 -14.63
C VAL A 364 2.50 -18.68 -14.43
N LYS A 365 3.71 -18.13 -14.67
CA LYS A 365 4.99 -18.85 -14.47
C LYS A 365 5.20 -19.24 -13.00
N ALA A 366 4.68 -18.42 -12.07
CA ALA A 366 4.71 -18.72 -10.64
C ALA A 366 3.48 -18.14 -9.93
N THR A 367 3.16 -18.68 -8.74
CA THR A 367 2.06 -18.23 -7.88
C THR A 367 2.57 -17.88 -6.49
N GLY A 368 1.76 -17.12 -5.73
CA GLY A 368 2.04 -16.73 -4.34
C GLY A 368 2.24 -15.23 -4.15
N GLY A 369 1.92 -14.76 -2.96
CA GLY A 369 1.90 -13.33 -2.66
C GLY A 369 0.87 -12.54 -3.47
N VAL A 370 0.96 -11.21 -3.41
CA VAL A 370 0.19 -10.32 -4.28
C VAL A 370 0.98 -10.11 -5.56
N VAL A 371 0.37 -10.38 -6.72
CA VAL A 371 1.04 -10.26 -8.02
C VAL A 371 0.70 -8.91 -8.66
N SER A 372 1.74 -8.24 -9.15
CA SER A 372 1.63 -7.00 -9.92
C SER A 372 2.61 -7.04 -11.10
N TYR A 373 2.47 -6.09 -12.02
CA TYR A 373 3.31 -6.01 -13.22
C TYR A 373 3.85 -4.59 -13.37
N ALA A 374 5.13 -4.47 -13.60
CA ALA A 374 5.76 -3.19 -13.91
C ALA A 374 7.03 -3.40 -14.72
N ASN A 375 7.29 -2.51 -15.68
CA ASN A 375 8.51 -2.50 -16.49
C ASN A 375 8.84 -3.86 -17.16
N GLY A 376 7.82 -4.57 -17.64
CA GLY A 376 7.96 -5.88 -18.28
C GLY A 376 8.32 -7.02 -17.32
N LYS A 377 8.06 -6.85 -16.03
CA LYS A 377 8.29 -7.86 -14.98
C LYS A 377 7.01 -8.22 -14.25
N THR A 378 6.89 -9.49 -13.89
CA THR A 378 5.92 -10.00 -12.92
C THR A 378 6.53 -9.88 -11.53
N ILE A 379 5.80 -9.33 -10.58
CA ILE A 379 6.26 -8.99 -9.22
C ILE A 379 5.34 -9.64 -8.20
N HIS A 380 5.90 -10.47 -7.35
CA HIS A 380 5.22 -11.12 -6.24
C HIS A 380 5.60 -10.43 -4.94
N THR A 381 4.63 -9.85 -4.23
CA THR A 381 4.85 -9.13 -2.97
C THR A 381 4.22 -9.90 -1.81
N PHE A 382 5.05 -10.26 -0.82
CA PHE A 382 4.66 -10.94 0.40
C PHE A 382 4.73 -9.98 1.58
N LYS A 383 3.58 -9.61 2.12
CA LYS A 383 3.43 -8.81 3.36
C LYS A 383 3.23 -9.69 4.60
N SER A 384 3.05 -10.97 4.40
CA SER A 384 2.96 -12.03 5.41
C SER A 384 3.63 -13.29 4.88
N SER A 385 3.97 -14.21 5.76
CA SER A 385 4.58 -15.50 5.38
C SER A 385 3.66 -16.31 4.47
N GLY A 386 4.26 -17.05 3.54
CA GLY A 386 3.53 -17.83 2.54
C GLY A 386 4.47 -18.67 1.67
N HIS A 387 4.07 -18.91 0.44
CA HIS A 387 4.81 -19.73 -0.51
C HIS A 387 4.91 -19.04 -1.87
N PHE A 388 6.07 -19.13 -2.49
CA PHE A 388 6.29 -18.81 -3.89
C PHE A 388 6.44 -20.13 -4.65
N THR A 389 5.46 -20.48 -5.50
CA THR A 389 5.45 -21.73 -6.25
C THR A 389 5.72 -21.46 -7.72
N VAL A 390 6.81 -22.01 -8.23
CA VAL A 390 7.16 -21.98 -9.66
C VAL A 390 6.43 -23.12 -10.35
N ASN A 391 5.64 -22.79 -11.37
CA ASN A 391 4.79 -23.74 -12.12
C ASN A 391 5.32 -23.99 -13.53
N ASP A 392 6.20 -23.13 -14.05
CA ASP A 392 6.71 -23.17 -15.42
C ASP A 392 8.23 -23.31 -15.42
N SER A 393 8.74 -24.31 -16.11
CA SER A 393 10.18 -24.59 -16.23
C SER A 393 10.96 -23.54 -17.03
N SER A 394 10.26 -22.66 -17.78
CA SER A 394 10.89 -21.52 -18.45
C SER A 394 11.37 -20.45 -17.46
N LEU A 395 10.83 -20.42 -16.22
CA LEU A 395 11.32 -19.56 -15.16
C LEU A 395 12.49 -20.23 -14.44
N SER A 396 13.71 -19.84 -14.81
CA SER A 396 14.95 -20.41 -14.26
C SER A 396 15.64 -19.51 -13.24
N SER A 397 15.29 -18.23 -13.17
CA SER A 397 15.87 -17.28 -12.21
C SER A 397 14.94 -16.14 -11.88
N VAL A 398 15.11 -15.56 -10.68
CA VAL A 398 14.33 -14.42 -10.20
C VAL A 398 15.24 -13.34 -9.59
N GLU A 399 14.76 -12.12 -9.54
CA GLU A 399 15.27 -11.05 -8.68
C GLU A 399 14.52 -11.09 -7.35
N TYR A 400 15.17 -10.67 -6.28
CA TYR A 400 14.55 -10.63 -4.97
C TYR A 400 14.90 -9.38 -4.16
N LEU A 401 14.00 -9.01 -3.28
CA LEU A 401 14.21 -8.12 -2.14
C LEU A 401 13.65 -8.81 -0.90
N VAL A 402 14.50 -9.00 0.12
CA VAL A 402 14.12 -9.57 1.42
C VAL A 402 14.47 -8.55 2.50
N VAL A 403 13.45 -7.98 3.12
CA VAL A 403 13.58 -7.03 4.23
C VAL A 403 13.01 -7.67 5.49
N ALA A 404 13.80 -7.73 6.54
CA ALA A 404 13.40 -8.28 7.83
C ALA A 404 12.57 -7.27 8.66
N GLY A 405 11.97 -7.72 9.75
CA GLY A 405 11.30 -6.82 10.70
C GLY A 405 12.29 -5.91 11.42
N GLY A 406 11.91 -4.64 11.64
CA GLY A 406 12.69 -3.68 12.42
C GLY A 406 12.61 -3.96 13.92
N GLY A 407 13.62 -3.55 14.70
CA GLY A 407 13.63 -3.63 16.15
C GLY A 407 12.71 -2.60 16.80
N GLY A 408 12.21 -2.88 18.01
CA GLY A 408 11.47 -1.92 18.83
C GLY A 408 12.38 -0.86 19.42
N GLY A 409 11.87 0.36 19.61
CA GLY A 409 12.54 1.41 20.37
C GLY A 409 12.51 1.12 21.87
N ALA A 410 13.37 1.78 22.62
CA ALA A 410 13.42 1.66 24.07
C ALA A 410 12.83 2.89 24.77
N PHE A 411 12.16 2.63 25.89
CA PHE A 411 11.88 3.59 26.96
C PHE A 411 12.93 3.41 28.05
N ARG A 412 13.49 4.50 28.57
CA ARG A 412 14.42 4.36 29.66
C ARG A 412 13.81 4.74 31.01
N ASP A 413 13.61 6.01 31.26
CA ASP A 413 12.99 6.52 32.49
C ASP A 413 12.48 7.96 32.29
N THR A 414 11.94 8.56 33.34
CA THR A 414 11.35 9.91 33.28
C THR A 414 12.39 11.01 33.07
N THR A 415 13.68 10.71 33.22
CA THR A 415 14.78 11.69 33.14
C THR A 415 15.75 11.42 31.99
N ARG A 416 15.65 10.26 31.32
CA ARG A 416 16.62 9.79 30.32
C ARG A 416 15.93 9.27 29.06
N GLY A 417 16.55 9.53 27.89
CA GLY A 417 16.08 9.04 26.61
C GLY A 417 16.57 7.62 26.29
N GLY A 418 15.67 6.78 25.81
CA GLY A 418 15.98 5.45 25.28
C GLY A 418 16.38 5.50 23.80
N GLY A 419 17.10 4.49 23.32
CA GLY A 419 17.54 4.38 21.93
C GLY A 419 16.40 4.03 20.97
N GLY A 420 16.54 4.45 19.71
CA GLY A 420 15.66 4.01 18.61
C GLY A 420 15.97 2.58 18.18
N GLY A 421 14.97 1.84 17.70
CA GLY A 421 15.16 0.49 17.14
C GLY A 421 15.93 0.53 15.81
N GLY A 422 16.82 -0.44 15.58
CA GLY A 422 17.47 -0.64 14.29
C GLY A 422 16.50 -1.17 13.23
N ALA A 423 16.74 -0.83 11.98
CA ALA A 423 15.97 -1.38 10.87
C ALA A 423 16.25 -2.87 10.66
N GLY A 424 15.30 -3.59 10.10
CA GLY A 424 15.53 -4.93 9.57
C GLY A 424 16.60 -4.94 8.49
N GLY A 425 17.32 -6.04 8.37
CA GLY A 425 18.30 -6.22 7.31
C GLY A 425 17.63 -6.11 5.94
N PHE A 426 18.36 -5.61 4.97
CA PHE A 426 17.93 -5.44 3.58
C PHE A 426 18.82 -6.26 2.68
N ARG A 427 18.28 -7.26 1.98
CA ARG A 427 19.00 -8.10 1.04
C ARG A 427 18.32 -8.09 -0.32
N THR A 428 19.06 -7.76 -1.35
CA THR A 428 18.57 -7.75 -2.73
C THR A 428 19.58 -8.46 -3.65
N GLY A 429 19.08 -9.03 -4.73
CA GLY A 429 19.91 -9.67 -5.73
C GLY A 429 19.12 -10.06 -6.96
N ALA A 430 19.85 -10.33 -8.04
CA ALA A 430 19.30 -10.82 -9.30
C ALA A 430 19.91 -12.19 -9.63
N GLY A 431 19.24 -12.94 -10.53
CA GLY A 431 19.72 -14.24 -11.00
C GLY A 431 19.66 -15.34 -9.95
N PHE A 432 18.82 -15.22 -8.92
CA PHE A 432 18.62 -16.31 -7.96
C PHE A 432 17.97 -17.51 -8.68
N PRO A 433 18.65 -18.69 -8.70
CA PRO A 433 18.16 -19.82 -9.47
C PRO A 433 16.88 -20.40 -8.85
N VAL A 434 15.90 -20.65 -9.70
CA VAL A 434 14.65 -21.32 -9.34
C VAL A 434 14.34 -22.46 -10.31
N SER A 435 13.54 -23.41 -9.86
CA SER A 435 13.01 -24.52 -10.66
C SER A 435 11.56 -24.77 -10.27
N VAL A 436 10.87 -25.62 -11.01
CA VAL A 436 9.47 -25.99 -10.74
C VAL A 436 9.37 -26.68 -9.37
N GLN A 437 9.07 -25.88 -8.35
CA GLN A 437 8.84 -26.30 -6.96
C GLN A 437 8.26 -25.13 -6.13
N THR A 438 7.94 -25.45 -4.88
CA THR A 438 7.47 -24.45 -3.91
C THR A 438 8.62 -24.00 -3.01
N TYR A 439 8.80 -22.69 -2.90
CA TYR A 439 9.77 -22.03 -2.03
C TYR A 439 9.03 -21.39 -0.85
N SER A 440 9.48 -21.67 0.36
CA SER A 440 8.94 -21.03 1.55
C SER A 440 9.36 -19.56 1.61
N VAL A 441 8.43 -18.68 1.96
CA VAL A 441 8.65 -17.26 2.21
C VAL A 441 8.23 -16.97 3.66
N THR A 442 9.17 -16.48 4.46
CA THR A 442 8.89 -15.98 5.82
C THR A 442 9.03 -14.47 5.84
N VAL A 443 8.03 -13.77 6.37
CA VAL A 443 8.08 -12.34 6.60
C VAL A 443 8.16 -12.09 8.09
N GLY A 444 9.26 -11.47 8.53
CA GLY A 444 9.55 -11.20 9.93
C GLY A 444 8.66 -10.11 10.51
N GLY A 445 8.13 -10.33 11.70
CA GLY A 445 7.44 -9.30 12.48
C GLY A 445 8.41 -8.27 13.06
N GLY A 446 7.91 -7.06 13.33
CA GLY A 446 8.66 -6.04 14.06
C GLY A 446 8.82 -6.38 15.53
N GLY A 447 9.90 -5.92 16.13
CA GLY A 447 10.17 -6.02 17.57
C GLY A 447 9.25 -5.10 18.38
N VAL A 448 8.95 -5.49 19.60
CA VAL A 448 8.08 -4.71 20.49
C VAL A 448 8.86 -3.57 21.12
N GLY A 449 8.31 -2.34 21.08
CA GLY A 449 8.80 -1.20 21.83
C GLY A 449 8.46 -1.32 23.31
N THR A 450 9.32 -0.79 24.17
CA THR A 450 9.13 -0.88 25.63
C THR A 450 8.11 0.12 26.14
N ARG A 451 7.40 -0.25 27.22
CA ARG A 451 6.28 0.53 27.76
C ARG A 451 6.68 1.33 28.99
N TYR A 452 6.08 2.50 29.13
CA TYR A 452 6.09 3.25 30.38
C TYR A 452 5.49 2.40 31.53
N ASN A 453 5.97 2.58 32.76
CA ASN A 453 5.57 1.81 33.95
C ASN A 453 5.88 0.29 33.91
N GLN A 454 6.80 -0.14 33.05
CA GLN A 454 7.35 -1.48 33.06
C GLN A 454 8.85 -1.44 33.46
N PRO A 455 9.45 -2.57 33.82
CA PRO A 455 10.90 -2.62 34.07
C PRO A 455 11.69 -2.00 32.90
N VAL A 456 12.77 -1.29 33.24
CA VAL A 456 13.69 -0.72 32.23
C VAL A 456 14.38 -1.87 31.51
N VAL A 457 13.95 -2.16 30.29
CA VAL A 457 14.49 -3.21 29.40
C VAL A 457 14.69 -2.65 28.00
N ASP A 458 15.61 -3.24 27.26
CA ASP A 458 15.84 -2.87 25.86
C ASP A 458 14.63 -3.20 24.99
N GLY A 459 14.45 -2.49 23.88
CA GLY A 459 13.49 -2.87 22.86
C GLY A 459 13.79 -4.27 22.34
N THR A 460 12.76 -5.02 21.94
CA THR A 460 13.02 -6.36 21.41
C THR A 460 13.50 -6.29 19.96
N PRO A 461 14.42 -7.18 19.54
CA PRO A 461 14.81 -7.28 18.14
C PRO A 461 13.62 -7.65 17.24
N GLY A 462 13.69 -7.25 15.97
CA GLY A 462 12.80 -7.72 14.94
C GLY A 462 13.06 -9.19 14.57
N GLN A 463 12.14 -9.79 13.83
CA GLN A 463 12.27 -11.17 13.34
C GLN A 463 12.87 -11.21 11.94
N ASN A 464 13.54 -12.32 11.61
CA ASN A 464 14.14 -12.54 10.31
C ASN A 464 13.07 -12.70 9.22
N SER A 465 13.37 -12.20 8.02
CA SER A 465 12.65 -12.58 6.79
C SER A 465 13.51 -13.54 5.96
N VAL A 466 12.85 -14.50 5.31
CA VAL A 466 13.53 -15.54 4.55
C VAL A 466 12.85 -15.78 3.21
N PHE A 467 13.63 -15.85 2.15
CA PHE A 467 13.22 -16.41 0.87
C PHE A 467 14.20 -17.53 0.51
N SER A 468 13.73 -18.76 0.51
CA SER A 468 14.56 -19.96 0.26
C SER A 468 15.81 -19.97 1.15
N THR A 469 17.01 -19.81 0.60
CA THR A 469 18.29 -19.75 1.32
C THR A 469 18.71 -18.33 1.73
N ILE A 470 17.97 -17.31 1.31
CA ILE A 470 18.27 -15.91 1.59
C ILE A 470 17.60 -15.52 2.89
N THR A 471 18.41 -15.31 3.95
CA THR A 471 17.93 -14.82 5.24
C THR A 471 18.37 -13.37 5.44
N SER A 472 17.44 -12.48 5.72
CA SER A 472 17.67 -11.13 6.19
C SER A 472 17.40 -11.09 7.70
N ALA A 473 18.35 -10.57 8.48
CA ALA A 473 18.29 -10.56 9.93
C ALA A 473 17.39 -9.45 10.44
N GLY A 474 16.64 -9.73 11.52
CA GLY A 474 15.84 -8.70 12.20
C GLY A 474 16.71 -7.55 12.70
N GLY A 475 16.12 -6.37 12.82
CA GLY A 475 16.75 -5.18 13.37
C GLY A 475 16.96 -5.30 14.87
N GLY A 476 18.05 -4.73 15.37
CA GLY A 476 18.39 -4.68 16.79
C GLY A 476 17.44 -3.79 17.57
N GLY A 477 17.05 -4.20 18.78
CA GLY A 477 16.28 -3.36 19.71
C GLY A 477 17.07 -2.17 20.22
N GLY A 478 16.42 -1.05 20.44
CA GLY A 478 16.99 0.14 21.07
C GLY A 478 17.40 -0.12 22.53
N GLY A 479 18.47 0.50 22.98
CA GLY A 479 18.99 0.37 24.35
C GLY A 479 18.21 1.19 25.36
N ALA A 480 17.93 0.63 26.53
CA ALA A 480 17.33 1.30 27.69
C ALA A 480 18.33 1.58 28.84
N GLY A 481 19.59 1.20 28.69
CA GLY A 481 20.68 1.48 29.62
C GLY A 481 20.99 0.37 30.64
N GLY A 482 22.22 0.04 30.73
CA GLY A 482 22.76 -1.06 31.50
C GLY A 482 23.56 -2.01 30.63
N ALA A 483 23.12 -2.24 29.39
CA ALA A 483 23.82 -3.00 28.37
C ALA A 483 23.90 -2.19 27.06
N ALA A 484 24.72 -2.63 26.11
CA ALA A 484 24.74 -2.13 24.76
C ALA A 484 23.40 -2.43 24.09
N ALA A 485 22.93 -1.55 23.19
CA ALA A 485 21.78 -1.85 22.36
C ALA A 485 22.02 -3.10 21.52
N ALA A 486 20.96 -3.77 21.11
CA ALA A 486 21.05 -5.03 20.41
C ALA A 486 21.62 -4.89 19.00
N ASP A 487 22.49 -5.85 18.62
CA ASP A 487 22.94 -6.04 17.25
C ASP A 487 21.79 -6.57 16.37
N GLY A 488 21.91 -6.43 15.06
CA GLY A 488 20.93 -6.95 14.13
C GLY A 488 21.28 -6.74 12.68
N GLY A 489 20.33 -6.88 11.78
CA GLY A 489 20.42 -6.49 10.40
C GLY A 489 20.93 -5.07 10.30
N SER A 490 20.25 -4.14 11.00
CA SER A 490 20.82 -2.87 11.44
C SER A 490 20.74 -2.81 12.97
N GLY A 491 21.73 -2.18 13.61
CA GLY A 491 21.88 -2.13 15.05
C GLY A 491 20.95 -1.13 15.71
N GLY A 492 20.52 -1.40 16.95
CA GLY A 492 19.75 -0.47 17.78
C GLY A 492 20.55 0.73 18.22
N GLY A 493 19.92 1.87 18.48
CA GLY A 493 20.50 3.07 19.04
C GLY A 493 20.80 2.91 20.54
N GLY A 494 21.91 3.48 21.03
CA GLY A 494 22.29 3.46 22.43
C GLY A 494 21.42 4.36 23.31
N SER A 495 21.26 4.03 24.58
CA SER A 495 20.56 4.86 25.56
C SER A 495 21.45 5.99 26.09
N SER A 496 20.82 7.03 26.62
CA SER A 496 21.53 8.10 27.34
C SER A 496 21.89 7.68 28.77
N GLY A 497 23.03 8.14 29.28
CA GLY A 497 23.44 7.96 30.68
C GLY A 497 23.62 6.49 31.10
N GLY A 498 24.81 6.03 31.19
CA GLY A 498 25.22 4.65 31.41
C GLY A 498 25.97 4.12 30.18
N THR A 499 25.74 2.87 29.79
CA THR A 499 26.32 2.32 28.56
C THR A 499 25.65 2.94 27.36
N THR A 500 26.33 3.88 26.69
CA THR A 500 25.81 4.61 25.52
C THR A 500 26.04 3.87 24.21
N THR A 501 26.54 2.64 24.24
CA THR A 501 26.98 1.88 23.09
C THR A 501 25.77 1.45 22.25
N ALA A 502 25.84 1.78 20.99
CA ALA A 502 24.87 1.31 19.99
C ALA A 502 25.14 -0.13 19.58
N GLY A 503 24.13 -0.79 19.06
CA GLY A 503 24.23 -2.11 18.44
C GLY A 503 24.95 -2.07 17.08
N SER A 504 25.65 -3.15 16.77
CA SER A 504 26.29 -3.35 15.46
C SER A 504 25.23 -3.71 14.39
N GLY A 505 25.44 -3.21 13.17
CA GLY A 505 24.70 -3.66 12.00
C GLY A 505 25.38 -4.84 11.30
N ASN A 506 24.74 -5.37 10.28
CA ASN A 506 25.21 -6.51 9.49
C ASN A 506 25.54 -7.73 10.35
N THR A 507 24.69 -8.05 11.31
CA THR A 507 24.85 -9.18 12.24
C THR A 507 23.69 -10.18 12.05
N PRO A 508 23.96 -11.44 11.67
CA PRO A 508 25.27 -11.97 11.27
C PRO A 508 25.81 -11.31 9.99
N PRO A 509 27.15 -11.30 9.79
CA PRO A 509 27.75 -10.63 8.65
C PRO A 509 27.41 -11.33 7.33
N VAL A 510 27.01 -10.54 6.35
CA VAL A 510 26.75 -10.96 4.97
C VAL A 510 27.38 -9.95 3.98
N SER A 511 27.58 -10.40 2.75
CA SER A 511 28.06 -9.53 1.67
C SER A 511 27.05 -9.56 0.51
N PRO A 512 26.62 -8.39 -0.01
CA PRO A 512 26.79 -7.04 0.54
C PRO A 512 26.21 -6.90 1.97
N PRO A 513 26.67 -5.91 2.78
CA PRO A 513 26.12 -5.69 4.10
C PRO A 513 24.62 -5.43 4.07
N GLN A 514 23.88 -6.03 5.02
CA GLN A 514 22.42 -5.93 5.09
C GLN A 514 21.91 -4.74 5.91
N GLY A 515 22.81 -3.97 6.55
CA GLY A 515 22.48 -2.78 7.33
C GLY A 515 23.67 -2.24 8.12
N ASN A 516 23.46 -1.15 8.85
CA ASN A 516 24.50 -0.38 9.52
C ASN A 516 24.28 -0.31 11.04
N ALA A 517 25.32 0.10 11.78
CA ALA A 517 25.26 0.28 13.23
C ALA A 517 24.29 1.41 13.62
N GLY A 518 23.74 1.33 14.82
CA GLY A 518 23.03 2.44 15.45
C GLY A 518 23.98 3.56 15.89
N GLY A 519 23.39 4.69 16.29
CA GLY A 519 24.09 5.82 16.88
C GLY A 519 24.22 5.65 18.39
N PRO A 520 25.34 6.06 19.01
CA PRO A 520 25.48 6.04 20.46
C PRO A 520 24.55 7.05 21.12
N GLY A 521 24.18 6.79 22.37
CA GLY A 521 23.50 7.78 23.20
C GLY A 521 24.40 8.95 23.53
N GLY A 522 23.84 10.16 23.61
CA GLY A 522 24.55 11.36 24.03
C GLY A 522 24.63 11.45 25.55
N SER A 523 25.84 11.67 26.12
CA SER A 523 26.03 12.07 27.48
C SER A 523 26.60 13.48 27.56
N ASN A 524 25.97 14.36 28.36
CA ASN A 524 26.48 15.70 28.59
C ASN A 524 27.06 15.80 30.01
N PRO A 525 28.14 16.57 30.22
CA PRO A 525 28.58 16.99 31.54
C PRO A 525 27.55 17.84 32.32
N ASN A 526 26.50 18.38 31.64
CA ASN A 526 25.37 19.00 32.32
C ASN A 526 24.39 17.90 32.79
N PRO A 527 24.22 17.70 34.14
CA PRO A 527 23.59 16.49 34.69
C PRO A 527 22.10 16.28 34.34
N ASN A 528 21.50 17.14 33.56
CA ASN A 528 20.04 17.15 33.29
C ASN A 528 19.62 16.95 31.82
N ARG A 529 20.55 16.57 30.94
CA ARG A 529 20.23 16.36 29.51
C ARG A 529 20.71 15.02 29.00
N PHE A 530 19.76 14.15 28.68
CA PHE A 530 20.03 12.78 28.32
C PHE A 530 19.29 12.39 27.04
N LEU A 531 20.06 12.17 25.95
CA LEU A 531 19.57 11.97 24.60
C LEU A 531 19.93 10.57 24.09
N GLY A 532 18.94 9.77 23.72
CA GLY A 532 19.12 8.47 23.08
C GLY A 532 19.69 8.60 21.67
N GLY A 533 20.43 7.60 21.20
CA GLY A 533 20.91 7.47 19.82
C GLY A 533 19.84 6.93 18.91
N GLY A 534 19.92 7.26 17.62
CA GLY A 534 19.05 6.70 16.58
C GLY A 534 19.46 5.28 16.20
N GLY A 535 18.51 4.43 15.81
CA GLY A 535 18.77 3.11 15.23
C GLY A 535 19.42 3.19 13.87
N GLY A 536 20.24 2.19 13.49
CA GLY A 536 20.83 2.08 12.16
C GLY A 536 19.76 1.80 11.09
N GLY A 537 20.00 2.27 9.88
CA GLY A 537 19.21 1.95 8.69
C GLY A 537 20.00 1.10 7.70
N ALA A 538 19.35 0.56 6.67
CA ALA A 538 20.02 -0.26 5.67
C ALA A 538 20.94 0.57 4.75
N GLY A 539 20.61 1.84 4.50
CA GLY A 539 21.42 2.75 3.66
C GLY A 539 22.41 3.61 4.44
N GLY A 540 22.25 3.77 5.76
CA GLY A 540 23.13 4.58 6.60
C GLY A 540 23.04 4.26 8.08
N GLY A 541 24.10 4.57 8.83
CA GLY A 541 24.12 4.42 10.30
C GLY A 541 23.17 5.38 11.00
N GLY A 542 22.77 5.03 12.22
CA GLY A 542 22.04 5.93 13.10
C GLY A 542 22.94 7.04 13.65
N PHE A 543 22.36 8.16 14.01
CA PHE A 543 23.08 9.31 14.52
C PHE A 543 23.10 9.32 16.05
N ALA A 544 24.17 9.87 16.60
CA ALA A 544 24.28 10.10 18.05
C ALA A 544 23.27 11.16 18.51
N GLY A 545 22.82 11.07 19.76
CA GLY A 545 22.12 12.19 20.40
C GLY A 545 23.04 13.42 20.49
N SER A 546 22.57 14.58 20.04
CA SER A 546 23.36 15.81 19.90
C SER A 546 22.83 16.97 20.74
N LEU A 547 23.75 17.71 21.36
CA LEU A 547 23.48 18.90 22.16
C LEU A 547 23.77 20.22 21.45
N THR A 548 24.23 20.17 20.21
CA THR A 548 24.77 21.30 19.46
C THR A 548 23.74 22.02 18.57
N LEU A 549 22.49 22.18 19.01
CA LEU A 549 21.55 23.03 18.30
C LEU A 549 21.68 24.50 18.76
N PRO A 550 21.50 25.50 17.86
CA PRO A 550 21.67 26.93 18.16
C PRO A 550 20.70 27.48 19.22
N GLU A 551 19.58 26.81 19.42
CA GLU A 551 18.59 27.13 20.45
C GLU A 551 18.73 26.08 21.57
N ALA A 552 18.85 26.52 22.82
CA ALA A 552 19.18 25.84 24.06
C ALA A 552 18.55 24.42 24.34
N GLY A 553 18.19 23.65 23.31
CA GLY A 553 17.62 22.31 23.37
C GLY A 553 18.51 21.25 22.73
N GLY A 554 18.58 20.05 23.30
CA GLY A 554 19.22 18.89 22.68
C GLY A 554 18.26 18.12 21.77
N GLN A 555 18.81 17.32 20.83
CA GLN A 555 18.03 16.44 19.96
C GLN A 555 18.49 14.99 20.12
N GLY A 556 17.53 14.07 20.27
CA GLY A 556 17.79 12.63 20.13
C GLY A 556 18.37 12.31 18.76
N GLY A 557 19.18 11.26 18.67
CA GLY A 557 19.82 10.86 17.41
C GLY A 557 18.78 10.52 16.35
N GLN A 558 18.97 11.00 15.13
CA GLN A 558 18.11 10.63 13.99
C GLN A 558 18.35 9.16 13.60
N GLY A 559 17.31 8.48 13.16
CA GLY A 559 17.41 7.15 12.59
C GLY A 559 18.18 7.14 11.26
N GLY A 560 18.96 6.10 11.02
CA GLY A 560 19.69 5.92 9.77
C GLY A 560 18.72 5.76 8.60
N ILE A 561 19.09 6.31 7.44
CA ILE A 561 18.28 6.18 6.23
C ILE A 561 18.23 4.72 5.76
N GLY A 562 17.11 4.32 5.16
CA GLY A 562 16.93 3.04 4.52
C GLY A 562 17.64 2.92 3.17
N ALA A 563 17.60 1.76 2.59
CA ALA A 563 18.10 1.50 1.24
C ALA A 563 17.00 1.64 0.20
N LEU A 564 17.39 2.16 -0.98
CA LEU A 564 16.49 2.38 -2.10
C LEU A 564 16.34 1.10 -2.92
N SER A 565 15.13 0.77 -3.36
CA SER A 565 14.85 -0.30 -4.32
C SER A 565 13.80 0.13 -5.33
N SER A 566 13.97 -0.32 -6.57
CA SER A 566 13.02 -0.14 -7.66
C SER A 566 12.34 -1.45 -8.09
N ILE A 567 12.45 -2.51 -7.30
CA ILE A 567 11.93 -3.85 -7.64
C ILE A 567 10.41 -3.86 -7.85
N THR A 568 9.69 -2.91 -7.26
CA THR A 568 8.24 -2.73 -7.44
C THR A 568 7.86 -1.95 -8.71
N GLY A 569 8.85 -1.53 -9.50
CA GLY A 569 8.65 -0.62 -10.64
C GLY A 569 8.66 0.86 -10.27
N GLN A 570 8.64 1.18 -8.97
CA GLN A 570 8.77 2.55 -8.43
C GLN A 570 9.93 2.58 -7.43
N GLN A 571 10.62 3.72 -7.34
CA GLN A 571 11.68 3.90 -6.34
C GLN A 571 11.08 4.08 -4.96
N GLN A 572 11.48 3.22 -4.02
CA GLN A 572 11.02 3.26 -2.63
C GLN A 572 12.15 2.94 -1.68
N TYR A 573 12.20 3.67 -0.55
CA TYR A 573 13.11 3.35 0.55
C TYR A 573 12.50 2.29 1.46
N PHE A 574 13.33 1.35 1.94
CA PHE A 574 13.00 0.31 2.92
C PHE A 574 14.05 0.30 4.03
N ALA A 575 13.68 -0.22 5.19
CA ALA A 575 14.59 -0.45 6.30
C ALA A 575 15.26 0.86 6.81
N GLY A 576 14.45 1.87 7.17
CA GLY A 576 14.90 3.06 7.90
C GLY A 576 14.95 2.83 9.40
N GLY A 577 15.96 3.34 10.09
CA GLY A 577 16.12 3.23 11.55
C GLY A 577 15.18 4.14 12.33
N GLY A 578 14.85 3.79 13.57
CA GLY A 578 14.02 4.62 14.46
C GLY A 578 14.82 5.76 15.11
N GLY A 579 14.17 6.89 15.39
CA GLY A 579 14.77 8.03 16.10
C GLY A 579 15.03 7.74 17.57
N GLY A 580 16.06 8.34 18.18
CA GLY A 580 16.40 8.23 19.60
C GLY A 580 15.56 9.16 20.47
N GLY A 581 15.13 8.68 21.65
CA GLY A 581 14.28 9.41 22.60
C GLY A 581 15.02 10.55 23.32
N CYS A 582 14.24 11.48 23.85
CA CYS A 582 14.71 12.52 24.77
C CYS A 582 13.82 12.53 26.02
N ALA A 583 14.37 12.99 27.15
CA ALA A 583 13.61 13.23 28.36
C ALA A 583 13.88 14.65 28.87
N ASN A 584 12.83 15.33 29.35
CA ASN A 584 12.91 16.69 29.86
C ASN A 584 13.14 16.69 31.37
N ALA A 585 14.41 16.77 31.80
CA ALA A 585 14.76 16.90 33.21
C ALA A 585 14.92 18.35 33.70
N GLY A 586 14.73 19.36 32.84
CA GLY A 586 15.06 20.75 33.22
C GLY A 586 14.29 21.85 32.48
N GLY A 587 13.14 21.60 31.88
CA GLY A 587 12.30 22.65 31.27
C GLY A 587 12.81 23.18 29.93
N GLY A 588 13.74 22.52 29.26
CA GLY A 588 14.24 22.88 27.92
C GLY A 588 13.37 22.33 26.78
N ALA A 589 13.47 22.92 25.57
CA ALA A 589 12.79 22.49 24.36
C ALA A 589 13.56 21.33 23.67
N GLU A 590 13.72 20.21 24.36
CA GLU A 590 14.39 19.05 23.81
C GLU A 590 13.49 18.29 22.83
N ARG A 591 14.07 17.82 21.71
CA ARG A 591 13.35 17.11 20.64
C ARG A 591 13.80 15.67 20.52
N GLY A 592 12.86 14.75 20.31
CA GLY A 592 13.17 13.39 19.88
C GLY A 592 13.77 13.39 18.49
N GLY A 593 14.54 12.36 18.18
CA GLY A 593 15.10 12.13 16.84
C GLY A 593 14.02 11.74 15.83
N ASP A 594 14.18 12.20 14.59
CA ASP A 594 13.34 11.77 13.48
C ASP A 594 13.66 10.32 13.07
N GLY A 595 12.68 9.62 12.57
CA GLY A 595 12.87 8.31 11.93
C GLY A 595 13.55 8.44 10.57
N GLY A 596 14.37 7.48 10.22
CA GLY A 596 15.03 7.40 8.90
C GLY A 596 14.03 7.12 7.77
N LEU A 597 14.30 7.68 6.59
CA LEU A 597 13.55 7.34 5.36
C LEU A 597 13.53 5.83 5.16
N GLY A 598 12.38 5.28 4.72
CA GLY A 598 12.18 3.84 4.60
C GLY A 598 11.45 3.24 5.78
N GLY A 599 10.64 4.04 6.46
CA GLY A 599 9.66 3.62 7.45
C GLY A 599 10.13 3.65 8.89
N GLY A 600 11.22 4.33 9.21
CA GLY A 600 11.65 4.53 10.60
C GLY A 600 10.64 5.36 11.41
N GLY A 601 10.32 4.95 12.63
CA GLY A 601 9.46 5.68 13.56
C GLY A 601 10.19 6.84 14.23
N ALA A 602 9.55 8.01 14.33
CA ALA A 602 10.09 9.15 15.08
C ALA A 602 10.01 8.90 16.60
N ALA A 603 10.93 9.44 17.33
CA ALA A 603 10.93 9.36 18.78
C ALA A 603 9.89 10.27 19.43
N ALA A 604 9.53 9.97 20.68
CA ALA A 604 8.70 10.82 21.51
C ALA A 604 9.36 12.19 21.72
N GLN A 605 8.54 13.24 21.72
CA GLN A 605 8.96 14.62 21.99
C GLN A 605 8.92 14.89 23.50
N ALA A 606 9.92 15.62 24.02
CA ALA A 606 9.95 16.01 25.43
C ALA A 606 8.76 16.89 25.82
N GLY A 607 8.17 16.63 26.99
CA GLY A 607 7.01 17.40 27.50
C GLY A 607 5.69 17.15 26.76
N GLN A 608 5.68 16.26 25.77
CA GLN A 608 4.47 15.83 25.08
C GLN A 608 4.13 14.39 25.49
N ASN A 609 2.82 14.13 25.65
CA ASN A 609 2.33 12.79 26.01
C ASN A 609 2.20 11.85 24.79
N ASN A 610 2.92 12.12 23.71
CA ASN A 610 2.90 11.28 22.52
C ASN A 610 3.98 10.19 22.62
N PRO A 611 3.64 8.91 22.46
CA PRO A 611 4.61 7.83 22.45
C PRO A 611 5.54 7.92 21.23
N GLY A 612 6.69 7.24 21.30
CA GLY A 612 7.49 7.03 20.10
C GLY A 612 6.69 6.34 19.00
N SER A 613 6.82 6.82 17.78
CA SER A 613 6.08 6.28 16.64
C SER A 613 6.56 4.87 16.29
N PRO A 614 5.67 3.96 15.94
CA PRO A 614 6.07 2.66 15.41
C PRO A 614 6.76 2.81 14.04
N GLY A 615 7.63 1.87 13.73
CA GLY A 615 8.11 1.70 12.36
C GLY A 615 6.96 1.32 11.43
N THR A 616 7.02 1.81 10.19
CA THR A 616 6.00 1.53 9.18
C THR A 616 5.96 0.04 8.85
N VAL A 617 4.78 -0.55 8.87
CA VAL A 617 4.59 -1.97 8.51
C VAL A 617 5.01 -2.24 7.06
N ASN A 618 5.52 -3.41 6.80
CA ASN A 618 5.99 -3.88 5.48
C ASN A 618 7.13 -3.04 4.88
N THR A 619 7.92 -2.41 5.74
CA THR A 619 9.13 -1.68 5.34
C THR A 619 10.39 -2.14 6.07
N GLY A 620 10.22 -2.85 7.18
CA GLY A 620 11.32 -3.21 8.08
C GLY A 620 11.84 -2.04 8.89
N GLY A 621 11.06 -0.95 9.06
CA GLY A 621 11.48 0.23 9.80
C GLY A 621 11.62 -0.01 11.29
N GLY A 622 12.64 0.57 11.95
CA GLY A 622 12.83 0.55 13.39
C GLY A 622 11.83 1.45 14.12
N GLY A 623 11.45 1.12 15.36
CA GLY A 623 10.55 1.91 16.18
C GLY A 623 11.27 3.08 16.87
N GLY A 624 10.58 4.21 17.08
CA GLY A 624 11.11 5.39 17.76
C GLY A 624 11.30 5.15 19.27
N GLY A 625 12.40 5.63 19.84
CA GLY A 625 12.69 5.63 21.27
C GLY A 625 11.84 6.63 22.04
N SER A 626 11.85 6.53 23.34
CA SER A 626 11.15 7.48 24.20
C SER A 626 11.86 7.76 25.52
N GLY A 627 11.40 8.79 26.20
CA GLY A 627 11.74 9.17 27.58
C GLY A 627 10.56 9.92 28.18
N GLY A 628 10.66 10.30 29.45
CA GLY A 628 9.54 10.94 30.15
C GLY A 628 8.49 9.92 30.62
N VAL A 629 7.22 10.15 30.31
CA VAL A 629 6.08 9.34 30.80
C VAL A 629 5.37 8.54 29.68
N VAL A 630 6.04 8.29 28.56
CA VAL A 630 5.45 7.68 27.37
C VAL A 630 6.22 6.46 26.86
N SER A 631 5.54 5.56 26.22
CA SER A 631 6.11 4.33 25.66
C SER A 631 6.90 4.58 24.37
N ALA A 632 7.82 3.68 24.05
CA ALA A 632 8.52 3.65 22.77
C ALA A 632 7.73 2.92 21.69
N GLY A 633 8.03 3.21 20.42
CA GLY A 633 7.40 2.61 19.26
C GLY A 633 7.89 1.19 18.99
N SER A 634 7.01 0.33 18.51
CA SER A 634 7.38 -0.98 18.00
C SER A 634 8.03 -0.86 16.63
N GLY A 635 8.85 -1.82 16.22
CA GLY A 635 9.34 -1.93 14.85
C GLY A 635 8.24 -2.32 13.86
N GLY A 636 8.41 -1.96 12.61
CA GLY A 636 7.56 -2.37 11.49
C GLY A 636 7.90 -3.78 11.01
N SER A 637 6.91 -4.50 10.49
CA SER A 637 7.15 -5.80 9.83
C SER A 637 8.03 -5.66 8.59
N GLY A 638 8.71 -6.74 8.22
CA GLY A 638 9.43 -6.87 6.97
C GLY A 638 8.54 -7.06 5.75
N ILE A 639 9.18 -7.32 4.63
CA ILE A 639 8.54 -7.60 3.33
C ILE A 639 9.48 -8.48 2.49
N VAL A 640 8.87 -9.35 1.66
CA VAL A 640 9.62 -10.10 0.63
C VAL A 640 9.00 -9.80 -0.73
N ILE A 641 9.84 -9.45 -1.70
CA ILE A 641 9.41 -9.17 -3.06
C ILE A 641 10.27 -10.00 -4.02
N ILE A 642 9.62 -10.68 -4.96
CA ILE A 642 10.27 -11.52 -5.96
C ILE A 642 9.81 -11.03 -7.32
N SER A 643 10.72 -10.83 -8.26
CA SER A 643 10.34 -10.40 -9.62
C SER A 643 11.10 -11.19 -10.69
N TYR A 644 10.47 -11.32 -11.86
CA TYR A 644 11.04 -11.97 -13.03
C TYR A 644 10.42 -11.38 -14.31
N PRO A 645 11.07 -11.52 -15.48
CA PRO A 645 10.49 -11.09 -16.75
C PRO A 645 9.16 -11.80 -17.05
N THR A 646 8.16 -11.03 -17.44
CA THR A 646 6.81 -11.53 -17.74
C THR A 646 6.79 -12.56 -18.85
#